data_9eb31b3d5cb17deaa885a4928e5067c8
#
_entry.id   9eb31b3d5cb17deaa885a4928e5067c8
#
_cell.length_a   1.000
_cell.length_b   1.000
_cell.length_c   1.000
_cell.angle_alpha   90.00
_cell.angle_beta   90.00
_cell.angle_gamma   90.00
#
_symmetry.space_group_name_H-M   'P 1'
#
loop_
_entity.id
_entity.type
_entity.pdbx_description
1 polymer ?
#
loop_
_entity_poly.entity_id
_entity_poly.type
_entity_poly.pdbx_seq_one_letter_code
_entity_poly.pdbx_strand_id
1 'polypeptide(L)'
;MDKKILDRYNLLKTKLIQWGQEYYENDTPSVDDAEYDQAMQTLLALEEQYPELISEDSPSQLIGGAVASGFSKYHHTQAMMSLGDAFSVEELEKFNQQISKVSNQIDNPYFAELKIDGLSIALIYEEGRLVTAATRGDGKIGENVTNNVRQIAAIPLTIPQKGHVEVRGEVYLPKAEFEKLNHQRLLNDEPLFANPRNAAAGTLRQLDPKIVRNRHLSAFIYYYYGDQKVASQSEAIAHLKTLGFPTNPEGKLCQNLTEVKTYIQEYSDKRNNLPYEIDGIVLKYNDFNLYDEIGYTAKVPKWAIAYKFPAEVKETTLLDIYGTVGRTGKITYNAKLNPVQLAGTNVSAATLNNAQFIQSLDLRVGGKVKVKKAGDIIPEVISISKGKTYANLPVFVPLTHCPVCGSFLEKNTGEVDQYCINIDCPAQIKRSIEHFASRGAQNIVGLGEMIVVQLYENEILTDVVGIYELKDKVDQLLALDKFGQKKVDNLLASIEKSKQNSLERVLFGLGIRHIGNKTALILAKEFRNLDTLMQTSSEAFALVEGVGEVVAESLVDWFNETRNQHVIQALKEHGLNFDYFDNSPVIPQTLTGQTWVITGTLSHPRQYFEAIIQARGGKTSSSVSAKTSYLLAGEMAGSKFNKAQELGVKILTEAEFNELIK
;
A
#
# COMPACT_ATOMS: atom_id res chain seq x y z
N MET A 1 -42.77 14.84 -14.25
CA MET A 1 -42.97 14.41 -12.84
C MET A 1 -43.99 15.30 -12.17
N ASP A 2 -44.91 14.74 -11.40
CA ASP A 2 -45.92 15.50 -10.66
C ASP A 2 -45.24 16.29 -9.53
N LYS A 3 -45.52 17.60 -9.44
CA LYS A 3 -44.96 18.49 -8.42
C LYS A 3 -45.24 17.98 -6.99
N LYS A 4 -46.37 17.33 -6.75
CA LYS A 4 -46.70 16.74 -5.45
C LYS A 4 -45.77 15.59 -5.06
N ILE A 5 -45.29 14.81 -6.02
CA ILE A 5 -44.33 13.70 -5.79
C ILE A 5 -42.96 14.26 -5.42
N LEU A 6 -42.52 15.28 -6.14
CA LEU A 6 -41.24 15.96 -5.87
C LEU A 6 -41.25 16.63 -4.49
N ASP A 7 -42.34 17.33 -4.14
CA ASP A 7 -42.48 17.99 -2.84
C ASP A 7 -42.47 16.96 -1.70
N ARG A 8 -43.16 15.82 -1.88
CA ARG A 8 -43.18 14.70 -0.91
C ARG A 8 -41.83 14.07 -0.74
N TYR A 9 -41.10 13.84 -1.83
CA TYR A 9 -39.74 13.31 -1.81
C TYR A 9 -38.80 14.25 -1.05
N ASN A 10 -38.79 15.54 -1.38
CA ASN A 10 -37.91 16.53 -0.75
C ASN A 10 -38.23 16.68 0.75
N LEU A 11 -39.50 16.59 1.16
CA LEU A 11 -39.87 16.63 2.57
C LEU A 11 -39.35 15.40 3.33
N LEU A 12 -39.49 14.20 2.77
CA LEU A 12 -38.99 12.95 3.35
C LEU A 12 -37.46 12.97 3.43
N LYS A 13 -36.78 13.40 2.36
CA LYS A 13 -35.35 13.55 2.30
C LYS A 13 -34.81 14.49 3.39
N THR A 14 -35.40 15.67 3.53
CA THR A 14 -35.03 16.66 4.56
C THR A 14 -35.22 16.11 5.97
N LYS A 15 -36.35 15.45 6.24
CA LYS A 15 -36.59 14.82 7.54
C LYS A 15 -35.60 13.72 7.87
N LEU A 16 -35.29 12.83 6.92
CA LEU A 16 -34.37 11.73 7.12
C LEU A 16 -32.92 12.23 7.31
N ILE A 17 -32.51 13.30 6.62
CA ILE A 17 -31.23 13.95 6.85
C ILE A 17 -31.19 14.54 8.27
N GLN A 18 -32.23 15.28 8.69
CA GLN A 18 -32.29 15.87 10.02
C GLN A 18 -32.28 14.79 11.11
N TRP A 19 -33.11 13.76 11.01
CA TRP A 19 -33.16 12.66 11.97
C TRP A 19 -31.84 11.86 12.00
N GLY A 20 -31.17 11.72 10.85
CA GLY A 20 -29.83 11.16 10.78
C GLY A 20 -28.80 12.00 11.56
N GLN A 21 -28.86 13.32 11.44
CA GLN A 21 -27.99 14.23 12.20
C GLN A 21 -28.29 14.17 13.71
N GLU A 22 -29.55 14.19 14.09
CA GLU A 22 -29.97 14.10 15.50
C GLU A 22 -29.50 12.77 16.13
N TYR A 23 -29.62 11.67 15.40
CA TYR A 23 -29.20 10.34 15.85
C TYR A 23 -27.68 10.18 15.89
N TYR A 24 -26.96 10.66 14.85
CA TYR A 24 -25.53 10.36 14.67
C TYR A 24 -24.59 11.46 15.14
N GLU A 25 -25.03 12.73 15.15
CA GLU A 25 -24.18 13.86 15.54
C GLU A 25 -24.47 14.37 16.94
N ASN A 26 -25.75 14.33 17.37
CA ASN A 26 -26.17 14.96 18.61
C ASN A 26 -26.51 13.97 19.74
N ASP A 27 -26.53 12.67 19.45
CA ASP A 27 -26.93 11.61 20.41
C ASP A 27 -28.30 11.86 21.08
N THR A 28 -29.20 12.61 20.39
CA THR A 28 -30.52 13.02 20.85
C THR A 28 -31.57 12.81 19.75
N PRO A 29 -31.85 11.53 19.39
CA PRO A 29 -32.85 11.25 18.35
C PRO A 29 -34.23 11.76 18.73
N SER A 30 -34.89 12.48 17.81
CA SER A 30 -36.27 12.96 17.97
C SER A 30 -37.32 11.95 17.53
N VAL A 31 -36.89 10.84 16.91
CA VAL A 31 -37.76 9.73 16.45
C VAL A 31 -37.14 8.39 16.85
N ASP A 32 -37.94 7.35 16.94
CA ASP A 32 -37.46 6.00 17.16
C ASP A 32 -37.00 5.34 15.85
N ASP A 33 -36.25 4.22 16.00
CA ASP A 33 -35.68 3.49 14.86
C ASP A 33 -36.75 3.00 13.89
N ALA A 34 -37.95 2.65 14.39
CA ALA A 34 -39.07 2.15 13.57
C ALA A 34 -39.68 3.25 12.70
N GLU A 35 -39.82 4.48 13.21
CA GLU A 35 -40.32 5.62 12.45
C GLU A 35 -39.29 6.08 11.40
N TYR A 36 -37.99 6.06 11.74
CA TYR A 36 -36.90 6.33 10.80
C TYR A 36 -36.89 5.30 9.66
N ASP A 37 -36.98 4.01 9.97
CA ASP A 37 -36.96 2.92 9.00
C ASP A 37 -38.18 2.96 8.07
N GLN A 38 -39.39 3.30 8.60
CA GLN A 38 -40.58 3.44 7.79
C GLN A 38 -40.52 4.62 6.82
N ALA A 39 -39.97 5.74 7.26
CA ALA A 39 -39.74 6.90 6.39
C ALA A 39 -38.69 6.58 5.30
N MET A 40 -37.63 5.85 5.65
CA MET A 40 -36.61 5.39 4.72
C MET A 40 -37.17 4.43 3.66
N GLN A 41 -38.02 3.46 4.06
CA GLN A 41 -38.69 2.57 3.11
C GLN A 41 -39.60 3.35 2.14
N THR A 42 -40.28 4.39 2.64
CA THR A 42 -41.10 5.25 1.79
C THR A 42 -40.28 6.04 0.79
N LEU A 43 -39.11 6.54 1.19
CA LEU A 43 -38.15 7.22 0.28
C LEU A 43 -37.64 6.27 -0.80
N LEU A 44 -37.22 5.05 -0.41
CA LEU A 44 -36.74 4.02 -1.33
C LEU A 44 -37.81 3.61 -2.35
N ALA A 45 -39.05 3.45 -1.94
CA ALA A 45 -40.16 3.14 -2.85
C ALA A 45 -40.43 4.27 -3.87
N LEU A 46 -40.26 5.53 -3.46
CA LEU A 46 -40.37 6.67 -4.39
C LEU A 46 -39.19 6.69 -5.38
N GLU A 47 -37.99 6.37 -4.95
CA GLU A 47 -36.81 6.32 -5.80
C GLU A 47 -36.82 5.13 -6.77
N GLU A 48 -37.40 3.99 -6.38
CA GLU A 48 -37.63 2.85 -7.26
C GLU A 48 -38.64 3.17 -8.35
N GLN A 49 -39.72 3.89 -7.98
CA GLN A 49 -40.77 4.28 -8.92
C GLN A 49 -40.33 5.43 -9.84
N TYR A 50 -39.45 6.31 -9.37
CA TYR A 50 -38.99 7.52 -10.05
C TYR A 50 -37.47 7.65 -9.91
N PRO A 51 -36.66 6.87 -10.69
CA PRO A 51 -35.19 6.87 -10.58
C PRO A 51 -34.53 8.25 -10.77
N GLU A 52 -35.21 9.17 -11.47
CA GLU A 52 -34.77 10.55 -11.66
C GLU A 52 -34.77 11.39 -10.37
N LEU A 53 -35.38 10.93 -9.28
CA LEU A 53 -35.34 11.57 -7.97
C LEU A 53 -34.04 11.27 -7.20
N ILE A 54 -33.36 10.21 -7.55
CA ILE A 54 -32.14 9.80 -6.85
C ILE A 54 -31.07 10.89 -7.04
N SER A 55 -30.72 11.56 -5.95
CA SER A 55 -29.66 12.55 -5.90
C SER A 55 -28.52 12.02 -5.04
N GLU A 56 -27.28 12.46 -5.32
CA GLU A 56 -26.09 12.02 -4.59
C GLU A 56 -26.15 12.29 -3.08
N ASP A 57 -26.97 13.24 -2.67
CA ASP A 57 -27.24 13.60 -1.27
C ASP A 57 -28.51 12.96 -0.71
N SER A 58 -29.12 11.98 -1.41
CA SER A 58 -30.23 11.22 -0.86
C SER A 58 -29.83 10.35 0.32
N PRO A 59 -30.61 10.29 1.41
CA PRO A 59 -30.37 9.35 2.51
C PRO A 59 -30.25 7.89 2.06
N SER A 60 -30.88 7.50 0.95
CA SER A 60 -30.72 6.17 0.35
C SER A 60 -29.31 5.90 -0.18
N GLN A 61 -28.64 6.93 -0.67
CA GLN A 61 -27.26 6.85 -1.16
C GLN A 61 -26.24 6.92 -0.03
N LEU A 62 -26.62 7.52 1.10
CA LEU A 62 -25.80 7.64 2.31
C LEU A 62 -25.90 6.39 3.21
N ILE A 63 -26.95 5.56 3.08
CA ILE A 63 -27.26 4.43 3.95
C ILE A 63 -27.47 3.15 3.12
N GLY A 64 -26.39 2.48 2.77
CA GLY A 64 -26.42 1.13 2.21
C GLY A 64 -26.38 1.02 0.70
N GLY A 65 -25.22 1.31 0.14
CA GLY A 65 -24.90 0.86 -1.21
C GLY A 65 -24.89 -0.67 -1.30
N ALA A 66 -25.31 -1.23 -2.44
CA ALA A 66 -25.18 -2.65 -2.74
C ALA A 66 -23.73 -3.12 -2.54
N VAL A 67 -23.54 -4.38 -2.13
CA VAL A 67 -22.23 -5.00 -1.97
C VAL A 67 -21.46 -4.89 -3.30
N ALA A 68 -20.39 -4.10 -3.32
CA ALA A 68 -19.58 -3.90 -4.53
C ALA A 68 -18.72 -5.12 -4.81
N SER A 69 -18.57 -5.48 -6.09
CA SER A 69 -17.74 -6.61 -6.54
C SER A 69 -16.22 -6.34 -6.52
N GLY A 70 -15.79 -5.26 -5.85
CA GLY A 70 -14.41 -4.79 -5.71
C GLY A 70 -14.33 -3.27 -5.83
N PHE A 71 -13.20 -2.69 -5.47
CA PHE A 71 -12.96 -1.25 -5.55
C PHE A 71 -12.44 -0.87 -6.94
N SER A 72 -13.00 0.18 -7.54
CA SER A 72 -12.44 0.79 -8.75
C SER A 72 -11.09 1.46 -8.43
N LYS A 73 -10.23 1.57 -9.43
CA LYS A 73 -8.94 2.26 -9.29
C LYS A 73 -9.14 3.77 -9.44
N TYR A 74 -8.40 4.53 -8.63
CA TYR A 74 -8.30 5.98 -8.72
C TYR A 74 -6.85 6.38 -9.00
N HIS A 75 -6.64 7.20 -10.03
CA HIS A 75 -5.34 7.76 -10.38
C HIS A 75 -5.17 9.09 -9.66
N HIS A 76 -4.20 9.18 -8.75
CA HIS A 76 -3.91 10.41 -8.02
C HIS A 76 -3.37 11.48 -8.97
N THR A 77 -3.94 12.68 -8.93
CA THR A 77 -3.47 13.84 -9.70
C THR A 77 -2.08 14.26 -9.26
N GLN A 78 -1.81 14.16 -7.97
CA GLN A 78 -0.49 14.32 -7.38
C GLN A 78 -0.09 13.04 -6.66
N ALA A 79 1.13 12.56 -6.87
CA ALA A 79 1.60 11.35 -6.21
C ALA A 79 1.53 11.48 -4.67
N MET A 80 1.01 10.44 -4.00
CA MET A 80 1.04 10.33 -2.54
C MET A 80 2.39 9.75 -2.12
N MET A 81 3.37 10.62 -1.94
CA MET A 81 4.74 10.24 -1.61
C MET A 81 4.85 9.64 -0.20
N SER A 82 5.82 8.77 0.00
CA SER A 82 6.26 8.34 1.33
C SER A 82 7.10 9.43 2.00
N LEU A 83 7.44 9.27 3.27
CA LEU A 83 8.40 10.13 3.98
C LEU A 83 9.73 9.38 4.12
N GLY A 84 10.82 10.12 4.20
CA GLY A 84 12.10 9.59 4.67
C GLY A 84 12.03 9.34 6.17
N ASP A 85 12.72 8.30 6.66
CA ASP A 85 12.75 7.99 8.08
C ASP A 85 14.06 8.49 8.73
N ALA A 86 13.98 8.93 9.98
CA ALA A 86 15.09 9.20 10.87
C ALA A 86 14.89 8.41 12.17
N PHE A 87 15.95 7.76 12.64
CA PHE A 87 15.94 6.91 13.84
C PHE A 87 16.79 7.49 14.98
N SER A 88 17.46 8.61 14.73
CA SER A 88 18.32 9.26 15.71
C SER A 88 18.28 10.78 15.59
N VAL A 89 18.74 11.45 16.64
CA VAL A 89 18.85 12.90 16.68
C VAL A 89 19.89 13.41 15.68
N GLU A 90 20.96 12.67 15.47
CA GLU A 90 22.03 12.99 14.51
C GLU A 90 21.50 12.98 13.07
N GLU A 91 20.56 12.11 12.76
CA GLU A 91 19.89 12.10 11.44
C GLU A 91 18.98 13.30 11.26
N LEU A 92 18.31 13.76 12.31
CA LEU A 92 17.55 15.02 12.27
C LEU A 92 18.46 16.24 12.11
N GLU A 93 19.65 16.23 12.72
CA GLU A 93 20.65 17.28 12.52
C GLU A 93 21.15 17.33 11.08
N LYS A 94 21.37 16.18 10.44
CA LYS A 94 21.72 16.10 9.01
C LYS A 94 20.57 16.63 8.13
N PHE A 95 19.33 16.27 8.45
CA PHE A 95 18.15 16.81 7.78
C PHE A 95 18.09 18.33 7.89
N ASN A 96 18.24 18.90 9.12
CA ASN A 96 18.28 20.33 9.32
C ASN A 96 19.41 21.01 8.53
N GLN A 97 20.62 20.41 8.47
CA GLN A 97 21.73 20.93 7.67
C GLN A 97 21.42 20.96 6.17
N GLN A 98 20.67 19.98 5.65
CA GLN A 98 20.23 19.99 4.25
C GLN A 98 19.25 21.12 3.98
N ILE A 99 18.28 21.34 4.86
CA ILE A 99 17.34 22.47 4.78
C ILE A 99 18.10 23.80 4.87
N SER A 100 19.04 23.96 5.83
CA SER A 100 19.83 25.18 6.02
C SER A 100 20.63 25.61 4.79
N LYS A 101 21.06 24.67 3.95
CA LYS A 101 21.77 24.98 2.69
C LYS A 101 20.90 25.69 1.66
N VAL A 102 19.59 25.50 1.74
CA VAL A 102 18.62 26.09 0.81
C VAL A 102 17.98 27.33 1.45
N SER A 103 17.54 27.23 2.71
CA SER A 103 16.91 28.34 3.44
C SER A 103 17.87 29.47 3.78
N ASN A 104 19.18 29.20 3.79
CA ASN A 104 20.23 30.11 4.29
C ASN A 104 20.00 30.53 5.76
N GLN A 105 19.32 29.70 6.54
CA GLN A 105 19.01 29.93 7.96
C GLN A 105 19.63 28.81 8.82
N ILE A 106 20.04 29.16 10.05
CA ILE A 106 20.51 28.18 11.05
C ILE A 106 19.31 27.59 11.79
N ASP A 107 18.40 28.46 12.20
CA ASP A 107 17.15 28.11 12.87
C ASP A 107 16.03 28.01 11.83
N ASN A 108 15.68 26.78 11.49
CA ASN A 108 14.63 26.49 10.53
C ASN A 108 13.32 26.17 11.27
N PRO A 109 12.20 26.82 10.90
CA PRO A 109 10.90 26.51 11.49
C PRO A 109 10.33 25.22 10.89
N TYR A 110 9.90 24.32 11.78
CA TYR A 110 9.25 23.06 11.42
C TYR A 110 7.86 22.97 12.03
N PHE A 111 6.91 22.50 11.25
CA PHE A 111 5.66 22.04 11.82
C PHE A 111 5.84 20.57 12.21
N ALA A 112 5.77 20.28 13.52
CA ALA A 112 5.86 18.95 14.10
C ALA A 112 4.46 18.41 14.33
N GLU A 113 4.19 17.22 13.87
CA GLU A 113 2.90 16.54 14.03
C GLU A 113 3.12 15.06 14.39
N LEU A 114 2.16 14.49 15.12
CA LEU A 114 2.22 13.08 15.48
C LEU A 114 2.03 12.21 14.23
N LYS A 115 2.89 11.23 14.04
CA LYS A 115 2.77 10.24 12.97
C LYS A 115 1.75 9.18 13.37
N ILE A 116 0.52 9.38 12.94
CA ILE A 116 -0.59 8.48 13.24
C ILE A 116 -0.36 7.12 12.57
N ASP A 117 -0.53 6.05 13.32
CA ASP A 117 -0.44 4.69 12.80
C ASP A 117 -1.79 4.23 12.24
N GLY A 118 -2.02 4.55 10.97
CA GLY A 118 -3.29 4.36 10.26
C GLY A 118 -3.13 4.02 8.79
N LEU A 119 -4.08 4.43 7.99
CA LEU A 119 -4.13 4.26 6.54
C LEU A 119 -4.29 5.62 5.85
N SER A 120 -3.32 5.98 5.00
CA SER A 120 -3.36 7.26 4.29
C SER A 120 -4.51 7.31 3.28
N ILE A 121 -5.20 8.45 3.25
CA ILE A 121 -6.36 8.74 2.41
C ILE A 121 -6.20 10.07 1.70
N ALA A 122 -6.67 10.14 0.45
CA ALA A 122 -6.91 11.37 -0.28
C ALA A 122 -8.43 11.58 -0.39
N LEU A 123 -8.89 12.78 -0.10
CA LEU A 123 -10.29 13.20 -0.17
C LEU A 123 -10.40 14.35 -1.16
N ILE A 124 -11.22 14.17 -2.18
CA ILE A 124 -11.41 15.13 -3.27
C ILE A 124 -12.81 15.72 -3.17
N TYR A 125 -12.86 17.04 -3.06
CA TYR A 125 -14.10 17.81 -3.01
C TYR A 125 -14.21 18.65 -4.28
N GLU A 126 -15.40 18.64 -4.87
CA GLU A 126 -15.78 19.52 -5.97
C GLU A 126 -16.98 20.34 -5.54
N GLU A 127 -16.93 21.64 -5.76
CA GLU A 127 -17.96 22.58 -5.35
C GLU A 127 -18.40 22.42 -3.88
N GLY A 128 -17.44 22.07 -3.03
CA GLY A 128 -17.66 21.88 -1.60
C GLY A 128 -18.28 20.54 -1.20
N ARG A 129 -18.35 19.54 -2.09
CA ARG A 129 -18.91 18.20 -1.82
C ARG A 129 -17.84 17.13 -2.00
N LEU A 130 -17.80 16.15 -1.11
CA LEU A 130 -16.92 14.98 -1.25
C LEU A 130 -17.37 14.12 -2.44
N VAL A 131 -16.59 14.15 -3.52
CA VAL A 131 -16.84 13.36 -4.75
C VAL A 131 -16.04 12.07 -4.78
N THR A 132 -14.81 12.09 -4.28
CA THR A 132 -13.93 10.90 -4.31
C THR A 132 -13.10 10.81 -3.04
N ALA A 133 -12.97 9.59 -2.53
CA ALA A 133 -11.99 9.25 -1.52
C ALA A 133 -11.18 8.04 -1.99
N ALA A 134 -9.86 8.12 -1.92
CA ALA A 134 -8.97 7.08 -2.42
C ALA A 134 -7.85 6.74 -1.44
N THR A 135 -7.52 5.46 -1.32
CA THR A 135 -6.35 5.02 -0.57
C THR A 135 -5.07 5.40 -1.30
N ARG A 136 -3.94 5.46 -0.60
CA ARG A 136 -2.64 5.77 -1.22
C ARG A 136 -2.28 4.80 -2.35
N GLY A 137 -2.58 3.51 -2.20
CA GLY A 137 -2.13 2.48 -3.14
C GLY A 137 -0.60 2.44 -3.26
N ASP A 138 -0.11 2.46 -4.50
CA ASP A 138 1.33 2.55 -4.83
C ASP A 138 1.86 4.00 -4.86
N GLY A 139 1.02 4.96 -4.47
CA GLY A 139 1.29 6.40 -4.52
C GLY A 139 0.79 7.08 -5.79
N LYS A 140 0.56 6.37 -6.87
CA LYS A 140 0.00 6.86 -8.14
C LYS A 140 -1.42 6.36 -8.37
N ILE A 141 -1.70 5.12 -8.00
CA ILE A 141 -2.99 4.47 -8.18
C ILE A 141 -3.44 3.92 -6.83
N GLY A 142 -4.59 4.39 -6.35
CA GLY A 142 -5.25 3.93 -5.14
C GLY A 142 -6.56 3.19 -5.41
N GLU A 143 -7.18 2.69 -4.36
CA GLU A 143 -8.52 2.10 -4.38
C GLU A 143 -9.54 3.19 -4.07
N ASN A 144 -10.58 3.33 -4.89
CA ASN A 144 -11.67 4.26 -4.62
C ASN A 144 -12.55 3.69 -3.50
N VAL A 145 -12.47 4.31 -2.34
CA VAL A 145 -13.17 3.90 -1.11
C VAL A 145 -14.22 4.93 -0.67
N THR A 146 -14.73 5.72 -1.61
CA THR A 146 -15.64 6.85 -1.34
C THR A 146 -16.85 6.44 -0.49
N ASN A 147 -17.51 5.33 -0.83
CA ASN A 147 -18.69 4.87 -0.09
C ASN A 147 -18.36 4.47 1.35
N ASN A 148 -17.17 3.94 1.58
CA ASN A 148 -16.70 3.57 2.90
C ASN A 148 -16.32 4.80 3.73
N VAL A 149 -15.64 5.77 3.10
CA VAL A 149 -15.25 7.02 3.76
C VAL A 149 -16.44 7.85 4.17
N ARG A 150 -17.52 7.85 3.38
CA ARG A 150 -18.79 8.50 3.73
C ARG A 150 -19.42 7.97 5.04
N GLN A 151 -18.98 6.80 5.53
CA GLN A 151 -19.42 6.23 6.81
C GLN A 151 -18.55 6.66 8.00
N ILE A 152 -17.49 7.44 7.77
CA ILE A 152 -16.61 7.93 8.83
C ILE A 152 -17.10 9.28 9.29
N ALA A 153 -17.74 9.33 10.47
CA ALA A 153 -18.37 10.53 11.00
C ALA A 153 -17.43 11.75 11.13
N ALA A 154 -16.13 11.49 11.36
CA ALA A 154 -15.14 12.54 11.48
C ALA A 154 -14.81 13.27 10.16
N ILE A 155 -15.21 12.74 9.00
CA ILE A 155 -14.93 13.32 7.68
C ILE A 155 -16.14 14.08 7.18
N PRO A 156 -16.08 15.42 6.98
CA PRO A 156 -17.20 16.20 6.49
C PRO A 156 -17.53 15.82 5.04
N LEU A 157 -18.80 15.55 4.75
CA LEU A 157 -19.27 15.28 3.38
C LEU A 157 -19.38 16.56 2.54
N THR A 158 -19.49 17.72 3.24
CA THR A 158 -19.55 19.04 2.60
C THR A 158 -18.63 20.00 3.34
N ILE A 159 -17.99 20.90 2.59
CA ILE A 159 -17.13 21.97 3.11
C ILE A 159 -17.61 23.33 2.57
N PRO A 160 -17.32 24.45 3.28
CA PRO A 160 -17.75 25.78 2.84
C PRO A 160 -17.05 26.26 1.56
N GLN A 161 -15.82 25.81 1.30
CA GLN A 161 -15.03 26.21 0.14
C GLN A 161 -15.58 25.61 -1.14
N LYS A 162 -15.73 26.45 -2.19
CA LYS A 162 -16.12 26.02 -3.54
C LYS A 162 -14.87 25.76 -4.39
N GLY A 163 -15.10 25.22 -5.62
CA GLY A 163 -14.02 24.80 -6.50
C GLY A 163 -13.42 23.44 -6.10
N HIS A 164 -12.25 23.15 -6.66
CA HIS A 164 -11.53 21.91 -6.42
C HIS A 164 -10.71 21.99 -5.12
N VAL A 165 -10.92 21.02 -4.22
CA VAL A 165 -10.13 20.88 -2.99
C VAL A 165 -9.72 19.42 -2.83
N GLU A 166 -8.42 19.16 -2.77
CA GLU A 166 -7.88 17.87 -2.37
C GLU A 166 -7.26 18.01 -0.98
N VAL A 167 -7.65 17.14 -0.06
CA VAL A 167 -7.03 17.05 1.25
C VAL A 167 -6.54 15.63 1.50
N ARG A 168 -5.48 15.48 2.27
CA ARG A 168 -4.93 14.17 2.63
C ARG A 168 -4.81 14.04 4.13
N GLY A 169 -5.01 12.82 4.59
CA GLY A 169 -4.97 12.52 6.00
C GLY A 169 -4.67 11.05 6.28
N GLU A 170 -4.83 10.69 7.53
CA GLU A 170 -4.70 9.32 8.00
C GLU A 170 -6.00 8.87 8.65
N VAL A 171 -6.58 7.78 8.14
CA VAL A 171 -7.72 7.09 8.77
C VAL A 171 -7.16 6.09 9.77
N TYR A 172 -7.68 6.10 10.99
CA TYR A 172 -7.24 5.24 12.07
C TYR A 172 -8.41 4.67 12.87
N LEU A 173 -8.15 3.64 13.65
CA LEU A 173 -9.10 3.08 14.61
C LEU A 173 -8.69 3.52 16.02
N PRO A 174 -9.55 4.23 16.77
CA PRO A 174 -9.27 4.56 18.17
C PRO A 174 -9.02 3.32 19.02
N LYS A 175 -8.10 3.40 20.01
CA LYS A 175 -7.75 2.27 20.90
C LYS A 175 -8.97 1.62 21.56
N ALA A 176 -9.88 2.45 22.07
CA ALA A 176 -11.09 1.95 22.72
C ALA A 176 -12.00 1.15 21.76
N GLU A 177 -12.12 1.59 20.50
CA GLU A 177 -12.90 0.87 19.49
C GLU A 177 -12.20 -0.41 19.02
N PHE A 178 -10.88 -0.40 18.96
CA PHE A 178 -10.10 -1.60 18.68
C PHE A 178 -10.27 -2.68 19.75
N GLU A 179 -10.25 -2.30 21.02
CA GLU A 179 -10.48 -3.22 22.14
C GLU A 179 -11.89 -3.81 22.10
N LYS A 180 -12.91 -2.98 21.86
CA LYS A 180 -14.31 -3.44 21.69
C LYS A 180 -14.43 -4.41 20.51
N LEU A 181 -13.84 -4.08 19.38
CA LEU A 181 -13.87 -4.91 18.18
C LEU A 181 -13.24 -6.28 18.43
N ASN A 182 -12.07 -6.32 19.04
CA ASN A 182 -11.40 -7.58 19.37
C ASN A 182 -12.15 -8.39 20.43
N HIS A 183 -12.77 -7.73 21.39
CA HIS A 183 -13.64 -8.42 22.37
C HIS A 183 -14.84 -9.10 21.70
N GLN A 184 -15.51 -8.41 20.76
CA GLN A 184 -16.61 -9.00 19.98
C GLN A 184 -16.14 -10.18 19.12
N ARG A 185 -14.99 -10.06 18.46
CA ARG A 185 -14.41 -11.15 17.68
C ARG A 185 -14.08 -12.38 18.51
N LEU A 186 -13.55 -12.15 19.72
CA LEU A 186 -13.30 -13.23 20.68
C LEU A 186 -14.59 -13.97 21.08
N LEU A 187 -15.68 -13.25 21.30
CA LEU A 187 -16.99 -13.85 21.62
C LEU A 187 -17.58 -14.66 20.45
N ASN A 188 -17.20 -14.31 19.21
CA ASN A 188 -17.65 -14.97 17.99
C ASN A 188 -16.68 -16.05 17.46
N ASP A 189 -15.65 -16.41 18.21
CA ASP A 189 -14.58 -17.34 17.79
C ASP A 189 -13.89 -16.90 16.46
N GLU A 190 -13.80 -15.59 16.21
CA GLU A 190 -13.14 -15.02 15.07
C GLU A 190 -11.67 -14.68 15.38
N PRO A 191 -10.75 -14.75 14.39
CA PRO A 191 -9.35 -14.31 14.56
C PRO A 191 -9.26 -12.84 14.96
N LEU A 192 -8.49 -12.52 15.99
CA LEU A 192 -8.30 -11.16 16.48
C LEU A 192 -7.48 -10.32 15.49
N PHE A 193 -7.75 -9.02 15.42
CA PHE A 193 -6.86 -8.10 14.73
C PHE A 193 -5.58 -7.89 15.55
N ALA A 194 -4.44 -7.87 14.84
CA ALA A 194 -3.13 -7.76 15.48
C ALA A 194 -2.87 -6.37 16.08
N ASN A 195 -3.34 -5.30 15.44
CA ASN A 195 -3.18 -3.91 15.87
C ASN A 195 -4.27 -3.01 15.28
N PRO A 196 -4.43 -1.77 15.82
CA PRO A 196 -5.43 -0.82 15.33
C PRO A 196 -5.27 -0.45 13.84
N ARG A 197 -4.04 -0.35 13.32
CA ARG A 197 -3.75 -0.05 11.92
C ARG A 197 -4.30 -1.13 10.98
N ASN A 198 -4.00 -2.40 11.28
CA ASN A 198 -4.50 -3.51 10.46
C ASN A 198 -6.03 -3.61 10.52
N ALA A 199 -6.62 -3.33 11.69
CA ALA A 199 -8.05 -3.28 11.86
C ALA A 199 -8.68 -2.12 11.06
N ALA A 200 -8.07 -0.93 11.07
CA ALA A 200 -8.51 0.21 10.27
C ALA A 200 -8.42 -0.08 8.76
N ALA A 201 -7.28 -0.62 8.29
CA ALA A 201 -7.06 -0.96 6.89
C ALA A 201 -8.04 -2.04 6.40
N GLY A 202 -8.24 -3.10 7.18
CA GLY A 202 -9.19 -4.16 6.88
C GLY A 202 -10.65 -3.69 6.93
N THR A 203 -10.95 -2.69 7.78
CA THR A 203 -12.27 -2.07 7.86
C THR A 203 -12.55 -1.18 6.66
N LEU A 204 -11.62 -0.29 6.31
CA LEU A 204 -11.82 0.65 5.19
C LEU A 204 -11.96 -0.07 3.84
N ARG A 205 -11.49 -1.30 3.73
CA ARG A 205 -11.60 -2.16 2.53
C ARG A 205 -12.73 -3.17 2.58
N GLN A 206 -13.71 -3.01 3.47
CA GLN A 206 -14.92 -3.85 3.47
C GLN A 206 -15.80 -3.52 2.27
N LEU A 207 -16.38 -4.55 1.66
CA LEU A 207 -17.29 -4.37 0.53
C LEU A 207 -18.66 -3.82 0.98
N ASP A 208 -19.05 -4.07 2.24
CA ASP A 208 -20.25 -3.51 2.86
C ASP A 208 -19.88 -2.27 3.69
N PRO A 209 -20.31 -1.06 3.27
CA PRO A 209 -20.05 0.17 4.02
C PRO A 209 -20.65 0.18 5.45
N LYS A 210 -21.70 -0.59 5.73
CA LYS A 210 -22.29 -0.71 7.07
C LYS A 210 -21.28 -1.23 8.10
N ILE A 211 -20.36 -2.11 7.68
CA ILE A 211 -19.30 -2.61 8.55
C ILE A 211 -18.35 -1.48 8.95
N VAL A 212 -18.04 -0.57 8.01
CA VAL A 212 -17.18 0.59 8.27
C VAL A 212 -17.82 1.50 9.33
N ARG A 213 -19.09 1.79 9.16
CA ARG A 213 -19.87 2.59 10.10
C ARG A 213 -19.85 2.02 11.52
N ASN A 214 -20.12 0.71 11.66
CA ASN A 214 -20.22 0.05 12.97
C ASN A 214 -18.87 -0.10 13.69
N ARG A 215 -17.75 0.17 13.01
CA ARG A 215 -16.41 0.07 13.59
C ARG A 215 -15.80 1.41 13.97
N HIS A 216 -16.53 2.51 13.82
CA HIS A 216 -16.19 3.85 14.29
C HIS A 216 -14.76 4.30 13.96
N LEU A 217 -14.36 4.18 12.68
CA LEU A 217 -13.09 4.76 12.23
C LEU A 217 -13.09 6.28 12.44
N SER A 218 -11.91 6.84 12.65
CA SER A 218 -11.69 8.28 12.71
C SER A 218 -10.58 8.70 11.75
N ALA A 219 -10.34 10.00 11.59
CA ALA A 219 -9.32 10.52 10.70
C ALA A 219 -8.68 11.78 11.27
N PHE A 220 -7.42 12.04 10.88
CA PHE A 220 -6.78 13.35 10.98
C PHE A 220 -6.31 13.80 9.62
N ILE A 221 -6.62 15.04 9.24
CA ILE A 221 -6.25 15.64 7.97
C ILE A 221 -5.04 16.56 8.19
N TYR A 222 -4.02 16.41 7.35
CA TYR A 222 -2.72 17.08 7.53
C TYR A 222 -2.16 17.70 6.25
N TYR A 223 -2.87 17.61 5.12
CA TYR A 223 -2.44 18.19 3.85
C TYR A 223 -3.63 18.85 3.15
N TYR A 224 -3.39 20.00 2.57
CA TYR A 224 -4.35 20.77 1.81
C TYR A 224 -3.80 21.15 0.43
N TYR A 225 -4.61 21.01 -0.59
CA TYR A 225 -4.40 21.53 -1.93
C TYR A 225 -5.73 22.04 -2.48
N GLY A 226 -5.74 23.30 -2.96
CA GLY A 226 -6.95 23.94 -3.48
C GLY A 226 -6.64 25.37 -3.93
N ASP A 227 -7.68 26.07 -4.42
CA ASP A 227 -7.55 27.41 -4.98
C ASP A 227 -7.09 28.48 -3.98
N GLN A 228 -7.35 28.26 -2.69
CA GLN A 228 -6.87 29.17 -1.65
C GLN A 228 -5.38 28.96 -1.41
N LYS A 229 -4.58 30.00 -1.66
CA LYS A 229 -3.14 29.95 -1.41
C LYS A 229 -2.86 29.98 0.09
N VAL A 230 -2.09 29.03 0.56
CA VAL A 230 -1.50 28.96 1.89
C VAL A 230 0.02 28.95 1.75
N ALA A 231 0.73 29.73 2.58
CA ALA A 231 2.17 29.90 2.43
C ALA A 231 2.98 28.94 3.32
N SER A 232 2.34 28.30 4.30
CA SER A 232 3.02 27.45 5.27
C SER A 232 2.18 26.27 5.73
N GLN A 233 2.85 25.23 6.30
CA GLN A 233 2.16 24.07 6.86
C GLN A 233 1.26 24.47 8.03
N SER A 234 1.71 25.39 8.89
CA SER A 234 0.89 25.88 10.01
C SER A 234 -0.38 26.61 9.53
N GLU A 235 -0.29 27.40 8.46
CA GLU A 235 -1.46 28.03 7.82
C GLU A 235 -2.39 26.99 7.19
N ALA A 236 -1.83 25.98 6.52
CA ALA A 236 -2.62 24.90 5.94
C ALA A 236 -3.43 24.14 7.00
N ILE A 237 -2.84 23.83 8.16
CA ILE A 237 -3.54 23.21 9.28
C ILE A 237 -4.62 24.14 9.86
N ALA A 238 -4.33 25.42 9.99
CA ALA A 238 -5.32 26.41 10.43
C ALA A 238 -6.49 26.50 9.44
N HIS A 239 -6.20 26.53 8.14
CA HIS A 239 -7.21 26.56 7.09
C HIS A 239 -8.08 25.28 7.09
N LEU A 240 -7.49 24.08 7.19
CA LEU A 240 -8.22 22.83 7.32
C LEU A 240 -9.23 22.85 8.48
N LYS A 241 -8.86 23.43 9.62
CA LYS A 241 -9.80 23.61 10.75
C LYS A 241 -11.00 24.51 10.38
N THR A 242 -10.77 25.59 9.61
CA THR A 242 -11.88 26.47 9.17
C THR A 242 -12.81 25.80 8.19
N LEU A 243 -12.33 24.79 7.44
CA LEU A 243 -13.13 23.98 6.54
C LEU A 243 -13.91 22.87 7.26
N GLY A 244 -13.68 22.68 8.57
CA GLY A 244 -14.35 21.66 9.37
C GLY A 244 -13.64 20.30 9.41
N PHE A 245 -12.41 20.21 8.92
CA PHE A 245 -11.66 18.95 8.98
C PHE A 245 -11.08 18.68 10.37
N PRO A 246 -11.09 17.42 10.84
CA PRO A 246 -10.38 17.03 12.03
C PRO A 246 -8.88 17.08 11.77
N THR A 247 -8.17 17.93 12.49
CA THR A 247 -6.70 17.99 12.49
C THR A 247 -6.18 17.50 13.83
N ASN A 248 -4.98 16.92 13.86
CA ASN A 248 -4.40 16.50 15.12
C ASN A 248 -4.16 17.71 16.03
N PRO A 249 -4.74 17.74 17.26
CA PRO A 249 -4.63 18.89 18.16
C PRO A 249 -3.21 19.09 18.71
N GLU A 250 -2.38 18.04 18.67
CA GLU A 250 -1.02 18.02 19.21
C GLU A 250 0.02 18.61 18.24
N GLY A 251 -0.39 18.95 17.00
CA GLY A 251 0.50 19.56 16.00
C GLY A 251 1.02 20.93 16.49
N LYS A 252 2.33 21.16 16.36
CA LYS A 252 3.00 22.35 16.90
C LYS A 252 4.01 22.95 15.91
N LEU A 253 4.00 24.26 15.78
CA LEU A 253 5.07 25.00 15.11
C LEU A 253 6.27 25.11 16.06
N CYS A 254 7.39 24.49 15.68
CA CYS A 254 8.68 24.57 16.35
C CYS A 254 9.58 25.54 15.59
N GLN A 255 10.18 26.51 16.28
CA GLN A 255 10.99 27.55 15.64
C GLN A 255 12.40 27.08 15.26
N ASN A 256 12.87 26.01 15.88
CA ASN A 256 14.19 25.44 15.65
C ASN A 256 14.25 23.96 16.04
N LEU A 257 15.38 23.31 15.75
CA LEU A 257 15.59 21.89 16.04
C LEU A 257 15.57 21.58 17.56
N THR A 258 15.90 22.53 18.43
CA THR A 258 15.85 22.33 19.89
C THR A 258 14.41 22.15 20.37
N GLU A 259 13.48 22.95 19.87
CA GLU A 259 12.05 22.77 20.15
C GLU A 259 11.50 21.47 19.59
N VAL A 260 11.97 21.06 18.40
CA VAL A 260 11.64 19.75 17.82
C VAL A 260 12.09 18.60 18.74
N LYS A 261 13.33 18.64 19.25
CA LYS A 261 13.85 17.62 20.18
C LYS A 261 13.01 17.55 21.47
N THR A 262 12.60 18.70 21.99
CA THR A 262 11.70 18.78 23.16
C THR A 262 10.34 18.14 22.87
N TYR A 263 9.76 18.42 21.71
CA TYR A 263 8.50 17.82 21.26
C TYR A 263 8.62 16.30 21.09
N ILE A 264 9.71 15.81 20.51
CA ILE A 264 9.98 14.37 20.38
C ILE A 264 10.05 13.69 21.75
N GLN A 265 10.79 14.28 22.71
CA GLN A 265 10.88 13.72 24.05
C GLN A 265 9.52 13.67 24.75
N GLU A 266 8.75 14.75 24.65
CA GLU A 266 7.42 14.84 25.24
C GLU A 266 6.50 13.70 24.76
N TYR A 267 6.45 13.46 23.43
CA TYR A 267 5.56 12.43 22.88
C TYR A 267 6.14 11.01 22.93
N SER A 268 7.45 10.86 23.08
CA SER A 268 8.04 9.56 23.45
C SER A 268 7.49 9.05 24.79
N ASP A 269 7.27 9.95 25.75
CA ASP A 269 6.77 9.61 27.08
C ASP A 269 5.23 9.48 27.09
N LYS A 270 4.53 10.33 26.33
CA LYS A 270 3.06 10.40 26.32
C LYS A 270 2.37 9.43 25.38
N ARG A 271 3.08 8.81 24.41
CA ARG A 271 2.48 8.03 23.30
C ARG A 271 1.51 6.94 23.76
N ASN A 272 1.81 6.28 24.90
CA ASN A 272 0.97 5.21 25.41
C ASN A 272 -0.38 5.70 25.95
N ASN A 273 -0.47 6.98 26.35
CA ASN A 273 -1.67 7.61 26.91
C ASN A 273 -2.57 8.26 25.85
N LEU A 274 -2.14 8.28 24.59
CA LEU A 274 -2.96 8.82 23.50
C LEU A 274 -4.09 7.84 23.15
N PRO A 275 -5.28 8.34 22.76
CA PRO A 275 -6.42 7.50 22.41
C PRO A 275 -6.26 6.80 21.04
N TYR A 276 -5.14 7.01 20.35
CA TYR A 276 -4.75 6.41 19.08
C TYR A 276 -3.28 5.99 19.10
N GLU A 277 -2.88 5.14 18.18
CA GLU A 277 -1.47 4.72 18.05
C GLU A 277 -0.68 5.70 17.18
N ILE A 278 0.58 5.89 17.54
CA ILE A 278 1.56 6.65 16.79
C ILE A 278 2.87 5.87 16.67
N ASP A 279 3.52 5.93 15.50
CA ASP A 279 4.79 5.26 15.24
C ASP A 279 5.98 6.22 15.16
N GLY A 280 5.74 7.53 15.37
CA GLY A 280 6.77 8.55 15.32
C GLY A 280 6.22 9.96 15.31
N ILE A 281 7.03 10.88 14.78
CA ILE A 281 6.72 12.29 14.61
C ILE A 281 7.09 12.68 13.19
N VAL A 282 6.22 13.41 12.50
CA VAL A 282 6.50 13.99 11.19
C VAL A 282 6.93 15.43 11.37
N LEU A 283 8.07 15.76 10.79
CA LEU A 283 8.57 17.13 10.71
C LEU A 283 8.43 17.60 9.28
N LYS A 284 7.81 18.74 9.07
CA LYS A 284 7.70 19.40 7.77
C LYS A 284 8.32 20.78 7.90
N TYR A 285 9.19 21.15 6.97
CA TYR A 285 9.65 22.54 6.89
C TYR A 285 8.44 23.45 6.70
N ASN A 286 8.33 24.53 7.49
CA ASN A 286 7.05 25.24 7.58
C ASN A 286 6.73 26.13 6.36
N ASP A 287 7.73 26.59 5.59
CA ASP A 287 7.56 27.50 4.45
C ASP A 287 7.43 26.72 3.12
N PHE A 288 6.25 26.78 2.50
CA PHE A 288 5.97 26.11 1.22
C PHE A 288 6.72 26.71 0.04
N ASN A 289 7.14 27.98 0.10
CA ASN A 289 7.84 28.63 -1.00
C ASN A 289 9.19 27.98 -1.33
N LEU A 290 9.80 27.29 -0.35
CA LEU A 290 11.08 26.61 -0.53
C LEU A 290 10.95 25.11 -0.87
N TYR A 291 9.75 24.54 -0.91
CA TYR A 291 9.57 23.10 -1.14
C TYR A 291 10.15 22.62 -2.46
N ASP A 292 9.97 23.37 -3.53
CA ASP A 292 10.51 23.03 -4.86
C ASP A 292 12.03 23.18 -4.93
N GLU A 293 12.60 24.13 -4.18
CA GLU A 293 14.05 24.37 -4.15
C GLU A 293 14.74 23.30 -3.29
N ILE A 294 14.17 22.95 -2.13
CA ILE A 294 14.63 21.83 -1.30
C ILE A 294 14.47 20.51 -2.07
N GLY A 295 13.37 20.37 -2.80
CA GLY A 295 13.12 19.35 -3.81
C GLY A 295 12.67 18.01 -3.24
N TYR A 296 12.73 17.02 -4.13
CA TYR A 296 12.19 15.67 -3.93
C TYR A 296 13.21 14.62 -4.39
N THR A 297 13.09 13.43 -3.87
CA THR A 297 13.66 12.21 -4.46
C THR A 297 12.58 11.52 -5.29
N ALA A 298 12.89 10.41 -5.93
CA ALA A 298 11.90 9.59 -6.64
C ALA A 298 10.76 9.06 -5.73
N LYS A 299 10.99 9.01 -4.40
CA LYS A 299 10.06 8.37 -3.45
C LYS A 299 9.59 9.29 -2.33
N VAL A 300 10.41 10.25 -1.91
CA VAL A 300 10.15 11.07 -0.72
C VAL A 300 10.48 12.53 -0.95
N PRO A 301 9.74 13.46 -0.32
CA PRO A 301 10.10 14.87 -0.27
C PRO A 301 11.34 15.07 0.62
N LYS A 302 12.19 16.05 0.30
CA LYS A 302 13.36 16.41 1.10
C LYS A 302 13.06 17.47 2.17
N TRP A 303 11.88 18.07 2.13
CA TRP A 303 11.40 19.09 3.07
C TRP A 303 10.61 18.50 4.24
N ALA A 304 10.41 17.17 4.26
CA ALA A 304 9.75 16.48 5.36
C ALA A 304 10.49 15.18 5.71
N ILE A 305 10.43 14.81 6.99
CA ILE A 305 11.04 13.59 7.52
C ILE A 305 10.16 13.02 8.64
N ALA A 306 10.12 11.70 8.75
CA ALA A 306 9.45 10.99 9.85
C ALA A 306 10.50 10.52 10.86
N TYR A 307 10.52 11.11 12.05
CA TYR A 307 11.30 10.57 13.16
C TYR A 307 10.55 9.39 13.78
N LYS A 308 11.17 8.23 13.71
CA LYS A 308 10.62 6.99 14.27
C LYS A 308 11.05 6.84 15.72
N PHE A 309 10.10 6.56 16.61
CA PHE A 309 10.44 6.23 17.97
C PHE A 309 11.33 4.97 18.01
N PRO A 310 12.26 4.89 18.97
CA PRO A 310 13.02 3.67 19.17
C PRO A 310 12.07 2.48 19.34
N ALA A 311 12.36 1.42 18.59
CA ALA A 311 11.56 0.19 18.69
C ALA A 311 11.57 -0.33 20.13
N GLU A 312 10.41 -0.75 20.61
CA GLU A 312 10.30 -1.38 21.92
C GLU A 312 11.13 -2.67 21.93
N VAL A 313 11.96 -2.85 22.95
CA VAL A 313 12.76 -4.05 23.15
C VAL A 313 12.30 -4.76 24.42
N LYS A 314 11.97 -6.04 24.30
CA LYS A 314 11.61 -6.90 25.44
C LYS A 314 12.54 -8.10 25.54
N GLU A 315 12.72 -8.57 26.76
CA GLU A 315 13.44 -9.82 27.02
C GLU A 315 12.44 -10.97 27.20
N THR A 316 12.73 -12.09 26.53
CA THR A 316 11.95 -13.32 26.66
C THR A 316 12.86 -14.55 26.61
N THR A 317 12.32 -15.77 26.79
CA THR A 317 13.09 -16.99 26.70
C THR A 317 12.97 -17.60 25.32
N LEU A 318 14.11 -17.98 24.73
CA LEU A 318 14.18 -18.74 23.49
C LEU A 318 13.87 -20.22 23.82
N LEU A 319 12.69 -20.68 23.42
CA LEU A 319 12.21 -22.04 23.72
C LEU A 319 12.73 -23.07 22.72
N ASP A 320 12.85 -22.68 21.44
CA ASP A 320 13.28 -23.56 20.35
C ASP A 320 13.75 -22.75 19.15
N ILE A 321 14.53 -23.40 18.26
CA ILE A 321 14.94 -22.88 16.95
C ILE A 321 14.53 -23.92 15.91
N TYR A 322 13.69 -23.51 14.96
CA TYR A 322 13.19 -24.39 13.91
C TYR A 322 13.36 -23.78 12.52
N GLY A 323 13.48 -24.65 11.50
CA GLY A 323 13.58 -24.24 10.11
C GLY A 323 12.25 -24.32 9.39
N THR A 324 11.98 -23.38 8.50
CA THR A 324 10.89 -23.43 7.52
C THR A 324 11.47 -23.42 6.11
N VAL A 325 10.76 -24.04 5.17
CA VAL A 325 11.19 -24.18 3.77
C VAL A 325 10.41 -23.21 2.90
N GLY A 326 11.11 -22.30 2.25
CA GLY A 326 10.55 -21.37 1.30
C GLY A 326 10.28 -22.01 -0.07
N ARG A 327 9.65 -21.28 -0.97
CA ARG A 327 9.31 -21.70 -2.34
C ARG A 327 10.51 -22.22 -3.15
N THR A 328 11.65 -21.58 -3.00
CA THR A 328 12.91 -21.95 -3.69
C THR A 328 13.75 -22.96 -2.93
N GLY A 329 13.18 -23.63 -1.93
CA GLY A 329 13.91 -24.53 -1.05
C GLY A 329 14.73 -23.83 0.05
N LYS A 330 14.84 -22.50 0.07
CA LYS A 330 15.57 -21.75 1.08
C LYS A 330 15.08 -22.06 2.48
N ILE A 331 16.01 -22.39 3.37
CA ILE A 331 15.71 -22.61 4.79
C ILE A 331 15.77 -21.28 5.54
N THR A 332 14.65 -20.90 6.13
CA THR A 332 14.56 -19.75 7.03
C THR A 332 14.43 -20.25 8.46
N TYR A 333 15.33 -19.83 9.33
CA TYR A 333 15.27 -20.17 10.74
C TYR A 333 14.37 -19.21 11.51
N ASN A 334 13.65 -19.76 12.49
CA ASN A 334 12.72 -19.03 13.34
C ASN A 334 12.94 -19.40 14.79
N ALA A 335 12.80 -18.44 15.68
CA ALA A 335 12.77 -18.62 17.12
C ALA A 335 11.34 -18.91 17.59
N LYS A 336 11.15 -19.95 18.38
CA LYS A 336 9.97 -20.13 19.22
C LYS A 336 10.27 -19.48 20.57
N LEU A 337 9.42 -18.53 20.97
CA LEU A 337 9.64 -17.70 22.15
C LEU A 337 8.59 -17.99 23.22
N ASN A 338 9.00 -17.82 24.49
CA ASN A 338 7.99 -17.67 25.54
C ASN A 338 7.18 -16.39 25.22
N PRO A 339 5.83 -16.45 25.15
CA PRO A 339 5.02 -15.33 24.75
C PRO A 339 5.32 -14.06 25.54
N VAL A 340 5.50 -12.95 24.84
CA VAL A 340 5.82 -11.63 25.42
C VAL A 340 5.02 -10.53 24.72
N GLN A 341 4.49 -9.59 25.50
CA GLN A 341 3.82 -8.40 24.95
C GLN A 341 4.87 -7.43 24.40
N LEU A 342 4.77 -7.13 23.11
CA LEU A 342 5.71 -6.26 22.39
C LEU A 342 4.95 -5.40 21.38
N ALA A 343 5.00 -4.08 21.57
CA ALA A 343 4.31 -3.11 20.73
C ALA A 343 2.85 -3.52 20.46
N GLY A 344 2.06 -3.69 21.55
CA GLY A 344 0.62 -3.97 21.53
C GLY A 344 0.20 -5.36 21.07
N THR A 345 1.14 -6.28 20.74
CA THR A 345 0.80 -7.64 20.33
C THR A 345 1.55 -8.70 21.15
N ASN A 346 0.97 -9.90 21.22
CA ASN A 346 1.62 -11.04 21.85
C ASN A 346 2.56 -11.74 20.84
N VAL A 347 3.86 -11.70 21.11
CA VAL A 347 4.90 -12.29 20.26
C VAL A 347 5.35 -13.62 20.83
N SER A 348 5.16 -14.70 20.08
CA SER A 348 5.58 -16.07 20.42
C SER A 348 6.59 -16.67 19.42
N ALA A 349 6.88 -15.95 18.32
CA ALA A 349 7.87 -16.34 17.33
C ALA A 349 8.59 -15.11 16.78
N ALA A 350 9.85 -15.28 16.33
CA ALA A 350 10.64 -14.24 15.69
C ALA A 350 11.52 -14.83 14.60
N THR A 351 11.83 -14.05 13.57
CA THR A 351 12.75 -14.52 12.53
C THR A 351 14.20 -14.55 13.04
N LEU A 352 14.94 -15.58 12.60
CA LEU A 352 16.38 -15.72 12.80
C LEU A 352 17.14 -15.78 11.47
N ASN A 353 16.44 -15.49 10.37
CA ASN A 353 16.97 -15.45 9.02
C ASN A 353 17.68 -16.77 8.60
N ASN A 354 18.96 -16.95 8.97
CA ASN A 354 19.77 -18.10 8.57
C ASN A 354 20.69 -18.57 9.71
N ALA A 355 21.37 -19.70 9.50
CA ALA A 355 22.23 -20.31 10.50
C ALA A 355 23.42 -19.40 10.91
N GLN A 356 23.96 -18.63 9.96
CA GLN A 356 25.08 -17.72 10.25
C GLN A 356 24.65 -16.58 11.20
N PHE A 357 23.43 -16.05 11.03
CA PHE A 357 22.87 -15.05 11.93
C PHE A 357 22.74 -15.59 13.36
N ILE A 358 22.24 -16.83 13.52
CA ILE A 358 22.14 -17.48 14.82
C ILE A 358 23.50 -17.64 15.48
N GLN A 359 24.50 -18.09 14.70
CA GLN A 359 25.87 -18.26 15.17
C GLN A 359 26.52 -16.91 15.53
N SER A 360 26.29 -15.86 14.75
CA SER A 360 26.85 -14.52 15.02
C SER A 360 26.36 -13.93 16.33
N LEU A 361 25.11 -14.22 16.72
CA LEU A 361 24.54 -13.81 17.99
C LEU A 361 24.80 -14.82 19.11
N ASP A 362 25.42 -15.99 18.82
CA ASP A 362 25.65 -17.11 19.74
C ASP A 362 24.34 -17.52 20.47
N LEU A 363 23.22 -17.62 19.70
CA LEU A 363 21.92 -17.95 20.27
C LEU A 363 21.90 -19.40 20.77
N ARG A 364 21.33 -19.61 21.97
CA ARG A 364 21.22 -20.92 22.61
C ARG A 364 19.80 -21.13 23.14
N VAL A 365 19.22 -22.27 22.85
CA VAL A 365 17.90 -22.66 23.35
C VAL A 365 17.92 -22.69 24.88
N GLY A 366 16.87 -22.14 25.51
CA GLY A 366 16.78 -21.93 26.97
C GLY A 366 17.35 -20.57 27.42
N GLY A 367 18.04 -19.83 26.55
CA GLY A 367 18.60 -18.53 26.87
C GLY A 367 17.58 -17.39 26.87
N LYS A 368 17.92 -16.30 27.57
CA LYS A 368 17.15 -15.06 27.54
C LYS A 368 17.57 -14.25 26.32
N VAL A 369 16.62 -13.92 25.46
CA VAL A 369 16.85 -13.14 24.23
C VAL A 369 16.10 -11.83 24.28
N LYS A 370 16.72 -10.79 23.72
CA LYS A 370 16.06 -9.51 23.47
C LYS A 370 15.42 -9.53 22.10
N VAL A 371 14.17 -9.13 22.05
CA VAL A 371 13.37 -9.08 20.82
C VAL A 371 12.82 -7.68 20.58
N LYS A 372 12.76 -7.27 19.31
CA LYS A 372 12.08 -6.05 18.84
C LYS A 372 11.25 -6.40 17.63
N LYS A 373 10.40 -5.49 17.16
CA LYS A 373 9.77 -5.59 15.85
C LYS A 373 10.54 -4.76 14.84
N ALA A 374 10.98 -5.39 13.75
CA ALA A 374 11.54 -4.69 12.60
C ALA A 374 10.42 -3.98 11.83
N GLY A 375 10.57 -2.66 11.62
CA GLY A 375 9.55 -1.83 10.96
C GLY A 375 8.18 -1.88 11.65
N ASP A 376 8.16 -2.05 12.97
CA ASP A 376 6.97 -2.18 13.83
C ASP A 376 6.04 -3.37 13.51
N ILE A 377 6.46 -4.29 12.65
CA ILE A 377 5.64 -5.41 12.17
C ILE A 377 6.27 -6.77 12.51
N ILE A 378 7.49 -7.05 12.05
CA ILE A 378 8.10 -8.39 12.10
C ILE A 378 8.96 -8.56 13.35
N PRO A 379 8.66 -9.50 14.26
CA PRO A 379 9.52 -9.76 15.41
C PRO A 379 10.87 -10.34 14.95
N GLU A 380 11.96 -9.82 15.52
CA GLU A 380 13.32 -10.31 15.33
C GLU A 380 14.07 -10.39 16.65
N VAL A 381 14.97 -11.36 16.77
CA VAL A 381 15.89 -11.48 17.89
C VAL A 381 17.14 -10.63 17.61
N ILE A 382 17.50 -9.74 18.54
CA ILE A 382 18.62 -8.81 18.37
C ILE A 382 19.85 -9.18 19.21
N SER A 383 19.68 -9.90 20.30
CA SER A 383 20.77 -10.34 21.15
C SER A 383 20.33 -11.42 22.13
N ILE A 384 21.30 -12.08 22.76
CA ILE A 384 21.11 -12.99 23.88
C ILE A 384 21.78 -12.45 25.13
N SER A 385 21.12 -12.60 26.29
CA SER A 385 21.67 -12.20 27.58
C SER A 385 22.58 -13.31 28.13
N LYS A 386 23.89 -13.03 28.24
CA LYS A 386 24.89 -14.00 28.71
C LYS A 386 24.96 -14.00 30.26
N GLY A 387 23.93 -14.57 30.91
CA GLY A 387 23.87 -14.76 32.36
C GLY A 387 24.68 -15.95 32.84
N LYS A 388 24.65 -16.23 34.18
CA LYS A 388 25.46 -17.29 34.84
C LYS A 388 25.22 -18.70 34.27
N THR A 389 24.05 -19.00 33.79
CA THR A 389 23.66 -20.30 33.22
C THR A 389 23.91 -20.44 31.73
N TYR A 390 24.25 -19.35 31.06
CA TYR A 390 24.38 -19.31 29.60
C TYR A 390 25.40 -20.31 29.04
N ALA A 391 26.55 -20.46 29.70
CA ALA A 391 27.61 -21.37 29.27
C ALA A 391 27.17 -22.84 29.21
N ASN A 392 26.18 -23.22 30.03
CA ASN A 392 25.66 -24.58 30.10
C ASN A 392 24.54 -24.87 29.09
N LEU A 393 24.07 -23.88 28.36
CA LEU A 393 23.04 -24.05 27.34
C LEU A 393 23.61 -24.71 26.09
N PRO A 394 22.81 -25.56 25.38
CA PRO A 394 23.26 -26.23 24.16
C PRO A 394 23.60 -25.22 23.07
N VAL A 395 24.73 -25.44 22.43
CA VAL A 395 25.15 -24.65 21.26
C VAL A 395 24.27 -25.00 20.07
N PHE A 396 23.87 -24.01 19.30
CA PHE A 396 23.07 -24.22 18.08
C PHE A 396 23.88 -24.99 17.03
N VAL A 397 23.25 -26.02 16.47
CA VAL A 397 23.78 -26.79 15.34
C VAL A 397 22.86 -26.57 14.14
N PRO A 398 23.37 -26.12 12.99
CA PRO A 398 22.57 -25.95 11.77
C PRO A 398 21.92 -27.27 11.34
N LEU A 399 20.75 -27.18 10.72
CA LEU A 399 20.09 -28.33 10.10
C LEU A 399 20.95 -28.91 8.98
N THR A 400 21.07 -30.21 8.92
CA THR A 400 21.72 -30.94 7.82
C THR A 400 20.71 -31.53 6.85
N HIS A 401 19.47 -31.68 7.28
CA HIS A 401 18.37 -32.23 6.48
C HIS A 401 17.17 -31.29 6.48
N CYS A 402 16.42 -31.36 5.39
CA CYS A 402 15.17 -30.60 5.24
C CYS A 402 14.16 -31.01 6.33
N PRO A 403 13.60 -30.08 7.08
CA PRO A 403 12.66 -30.39 8.17
C PRO A 403 11.32 -30.93 7.67
N VAL A 404 11.05 -30.91 6.34
CA VAL A 404 9.78 -31.36 5.74
C VAL A 404 9.93 -32.67 5.00
N CYS A 405 10.92 -32.80 4.09
CA CYS A 405 11.08 -33.98 3.25
C CYS A 405 12.28 -34.86 3.63
N GLY A 406 13.12 -34.47 4.60
CA GLY A 406 14.27 -35.24 5.06
C GLY A 406 15.48 -35.28 4.10
N SER A 407 15.43 -34.65 2.93
CA SER A 407 16.56 -34.59 2.00
C SER A 407 17.71 -33.76 2.56
N PHE A 408 18.95 -34.07 2.16
CA PHE A 408 20.10 -33.25 2.53
C PHE A 408 19.93 -31.79 2.09
N LEU A 409 20.42 -30.89 2.93
CA LEU A 409 20.46 -29.47 2.62
C LEU A 409 21.79 -29.11 1.98
N GLU A 410 21.74 -28.32 0.91
CA GLU A 410 22.92 -27.80 0.25
C GLU A 410 23.14 -26.33 0.57
N LYS A 411 24.39 -25.92 0.49
CA LYS A 411 24.81 -24.52 0.63
C LYS A 411 25.69 -24.18 -0.56
N ASN A 412 25.26 -23.21 -1.36
CA ASN A 412 26.05 -22.75 -2.50
C ASN A 412 27.33 -22.04 -2.05
N THR A 413 28.37 -22.15 -2.83
CA THR A 413 29.66 -21.48 -2.58
C THR A 413 29.45 -19.96 -2.59
N GLY A 414 29.81 -19.30 -1.48
CA GLY A 414 29.64 -17.84 -1.32
C GLY A 414 28.28 -17.40 -0.78
N GLU A 415 27.29 -18.29 -0.65
CA GLU A 415 26.00 -17.98 -0.02
C GLU A 415 25.98 -18.34 1.47
N VAL A 416 25.16 -17.62 2.23
CA VAL A 416 24.96 -17.88 3.69
C VAL A 416 23.79 -18.81 3.95
N ASP A 417 22.90 -18.94 2.99
CA ASP A 417 21.65 -19.67 3.10
C ASP A 417 21.82 -21.16 2.77
N GLN A 418 20.97 -22.00 3.36
CA GLN A 418 20.87 -23.43 3.08
C GLN A 418 19.61 -23.70 2.26
N TYR A 419 19.66 -24.67 1.38
CA TYR A 419 18.55 -24.99 0.47
C TYR A 419 18.20 -26.47 0.50
N CYS A 420 16.92 -26.77 0.51
CA CYS A 420 16.41 -28.08 0.15
C CYS A 420 16.37 -28.16 -1.39
N ILE A 421 17.19 -29.04 -1.97
CA ILE A 421 17.29 -29.24 -3.43
C ILE A 421 16.23 -30.20 -3.96
N ASN A 422 15.49 -30.86 -3.09
CA ASN A 422 14.43 -31.78 -3.52
C ASN A 422 13.24 -30.98 -4.08
N ILE A 423 13.08 -31.01 -5.39
CA ILE A 423 11.99 -30.35 -6.12
C ILE A 423 10.60 -30.93 -5.80
N ASP A 424 10.54 -32.17 -5.29
CA ASP A 424 9.30 -32.82 -4.85
C ASP A 424 9.02 -32.61 -3.35
N CYS A 425 9.73 -31.66 -2.73
CA CYS A 425 9.49 -31.30 -1.35
C CYS A 425 8.07 -30.72 -1.18
N PRO A 426 7.21 -31.31 -0.32
CA PRO A 426 5.84 -30.85 -0.13
C PRO A 426 5.72 -29.38 0.24
N ALA A 427 6.70 -28.83 0.98
CA ALA A 427 6.70 -27.41 1.30
C ALA A 427 6.94 -26.54 0.06
N GLN A 428 7.86 -26.91 -0.82
CA GLN A 428 8.14 -26.16 -2.05
C GLN A 428 6.95 -26.22 -3.00
N ILE A 429 6.34 -27.39 -3.16
CA ILE A 429 5.15 -27.56 -4.01
C ILE A 429 4.02 -26.66 -3.53
N LYS A 430 3.63 -26.76 -2.25
CA LYS A 430 2.55 -25.93 -1.67
C LYS A 430 2.82 -24.44 -1.84
N ARG A 431 4.05 -23.99 -1.57
CA ARG A 431 4.44 -22.58 -1.74
C ARG A 431 4.50 -22.13 -3.20
N SER A 432 4.82 -23.01 -4.13
CA SER A 432 4.79 -22.72 -5.57
C SER A 432 3.37 -22.53 -6.07
N ILE A 433 2.44 -23.39 -5.66
CA ILE A 433 1.00 -23.26 -5.97
C ILE A 433 0.44 -21.95 -5.41
N GLU A 434 0.73 -21.66 -4.14
CA GLU A 434 0.31 -20.42 -3.47
C GLU A 434 0.84 -19.18 -4.21
N HIS A 435 2.12 -19.18 -4.56
CA HIS A 435 2.75 -18.10 -5.30
C HIS A 435 2.13 -17.91 -6.67
N PHE A 436 1.92 -18.99 -7.42
CA PHE A 436 1.29 -18.96 -8.75
C PHE A 436 -0.13 -18.39 -8.68
N ALA A 437 -0.90 -18.75 -7.65
CA ALA A 437 -2.25 -18.22 -7.41
C ALA A 437 -2.28 -16.78 -6.88
N SER A 438 -1.17 -16.25 -6.40
CA SER A 438 -1.09 -14.97 -5.70
C SER A 438 -1.57 -13.77 -6.53
N ARG A 439 -1.91 -12.65 -5.86
CA ARG A 439 -2.40 -11.41 -6.48
C ARG A 439 -1.44 -10.85 -7.54
N GLY A 440 -0.13 -10.96 -7.33
CA GLY A 440 0.89 -10.50 -8.27
C GLY A 440 1.07 -11.39 -9.50
N ALA A 441 0.74 -12.67 -9.36
CA ALA A 441 0.80 -13.69 -10.41
C ALA A 441 -0.58 -13.88 -11.05
N GLN A 442 -1.16 -15.08 -11.00
CA GLN A 442 -2.40 -15.40 -11.68
C GLN A 442 -3.66 -14.84 -10.99
N ASN A 443 -3.54 -14.30 -9.76
CA ASN A 443 -4.64 -13.67 -9.01
C ASN A 443 -5.90 -14.56 -8.90
N ILE A 444 -5.70 -15.82 -8.51
CA ILE A 444 -6.78 -16.77 -8.34
C ILE A 444 -7.40 -16.56 -6.96
N VAL A 445 -8.49 -15.81 -6.94
CA VAL A 445 -9.22 -15.51 -5.70
C VAL A 445 -9.84 -16.79 -5.15
N GLY A 446 -9.62 -17.05 -3.87
CA GLY A 446 -10.12 -18.26 -3.20
C GLY A 446 -9.10 -19.39 -3.10
N LEU A 447 -7.92 -19.29 -3.75
CA LEU A 447 -6.83 -20.26 -3.66
C LEU A 447 -5.67 -19.72 -2.80
N GLY A 448 -5.95 -19.39 -1.54
CA GLY A 448 -4.95 -18.96 -0.57
C GLY A 448 -4.28 -20.12 0.17
N GLU A 449 -3.28 -19.83 1.02
CA GLU A 449 -2.43 -20.79 1.73
C GLU A 449 -3.22 -21.96 2.36
N MET A 450 -4.24 -21.66 3.17
CA MET A 450 -5.04 -22.70 3.85
C MET A 450 -5.77 -23.63 2.87
N ILE A 451 -6.26 -23.08 1.76
CA ILE A 451 -6.95 -23.87 0.74
C ILE A 451 -5.94 -24.72 -0.04
N VAL A 452 -4.78 -24.18 -0.40
CA VAL A 452 -3.71 -24.94 -1.04
C VAL A 452 -3.27 -26.12 -0.16
N VAL A 453 -3.07 -25.89 1.15
CA VAL A 453 -2.73 -26.96 2.10
C VAL A 453 -3.82 -28.02 2.13
N GLN A 454 -5.10 -27.62 2.27
CA GLN A 454 -6.23 -28.55 2.31
C GLN A 454 -6.35 -29.38 1.03
N LEU A 455 -6.22 -28.75 -0.15
CA LEU A 455 -6.29 -29.47 -1.43
C LEU A 455 -5.09 -30.39 -1.64
N TYR A 456 -3.89 -29.99 -1.22
CA TYR A 456 -2.69 -30.81 -1.32
C TYR A 456 -2.76 -32.04 -0.40
N GLU A 457 -3.18 -31.87 0.85
CA GLU A 457 -3.29 -32.96 1.83
C GLU A 457 -4.37 -33.99 1.47
N ASN A 458 -5.37 -33.59 0.67
CA ASN A 458 -6.38 -34.50 0.11
C ASN A 458 -6.03 -35.00 -1.30
N GLU A 459 -4.80 -34.79 -1.77
CA GLU A 459 -4.30 -35.25 -3.10
C GLU A 459 -5.13 -34.73 -4.30
N ILE A 460 -5.89 -33.62 -4.11
CA ILE A 460 -6.71 -33.01 -5.15
C ILE A 460 -5.86 -32.06 -6.02
N LEU A 461 -4.85 -31.42 -5.43
CA LEU A 461 -3.98 -30.45 -6.08
C LEU A 461 -2.52 -30.71 -5.71
N THR A 462 -1.71 -31.15 -6.67
CA THR A 462 -0.33 -31.59 -6.45
C THR A 462 0.73 -30.71 -7.08
N ASP A 463 0.35 -29.81 -8.01
CA ASP A 463 1.25 -28.88 -8.69
C ASP A 463 0.48 -27.68 -9.27
N VAL A 464 1.18 -26.77 -9.97
CA VAL A 464 0.57 -25.57 -10.56
C VAL A 464 -0.33 -25.89 -11.77
N VAL A 465 -0.09 -27.00 -12.49
CA VAL A 465 -0.91 -27.44 -13.64
C VAL A 465 -2.26 -27.93 -13.13
N GLY A 466 -2.26 -28.71 -12.05
CA GLY A 466 -3.47 -29.23 -11.41
C GLY A 466 -4.49 -28.16 -11.00
N ILE A 467 -4.07 -26.89 -10.87
CA ILE A 467 -5.01 -25.77 -10.65
C ILE A 467 -6.09 -25.74 -11.76
N TYR A 468 -5.69 -25.90 -13.00
CA TYR A 468 -6.58 -25.83 -14.17
C TYR A 468 -7.37 -27.12 -14.42
N GLU A 469 -7.02 -28.20 -13.70
CA GLU A 469 -7.74 -29.48 -13.68
C GLU A 469 -8.84 -29.53 -12.60
N LEU A 470 -8.88 -28.55 -11.66
CA LEU A 470 -9.86 -28.52 -10.57
C LEU A 470 -11.32 -28.48 -11.06
N LYS A 471 -11.56 -28.02 -12.28
CA LYS A 471 -12.88 -28.05 -12.94
C LYS A 471 -13.41 -29.47 -13.11
N ASP A 472 -12.52 -30.48 -13.26
CA ASP A 472 -12.87 -31.88 -13.45
C ASP A 472 -12.98 -32.64 -12.10
N LYS A 473 -12.73 -31.96 -10.96
CA LYS A 473 -12.70 -32.53 -9.61
C LYS A 473 -13.77 -31.90 -8.68
N VAL A 474 -14.87 -31.37 -9.26
CA VAL A 474 -15.91 -30.62 -8.52
C VAL A 474 -16.50 -31.44 -7.37
N ASP A 475 -16.81 -32.74 -7.58
CA ASP A 475 -17.36 -33.58 -6.52
C ASP A 475 -16.40 -33.76 -5.35
N GLN A 476 -15.08 -33.87 -5.65
CA GLN A 476 -14.04 -33.95 -4.61
C GLN A 476 -13.92 -32.63 -3.83
N LEU A 477 -14.03 -31.49 -4.53
CA LEU A 477 -14.03 -30.18 -3.88
C LEU A 477 -15.24 -30.01 -2.95
N LEU A 478 -16.43 -30.41 -3.39
CA LEU A 478 -17.66 -30.31 -2.59
C LEU A 478 -17.66 -31.25 -1.38
N ALA A 479 -16.89 -32.33 -1.43
CA ALA A 479 -16.72 -33.24 -0.30
C ALA A 479 -15.83 -32.70 0.82
N LEU A 480 -15.08 -31.61 0.58
CA LEU A 480 -14.19 -31.00 1.57
C LEU A 480 -14.98 -30.16 2.58
N ASP A 481 -14.51 -30.15 3.83
CA ASP A 481 -15.06 -29.29 4.87
C ASP A 481 -14.96 -27.80 4.48
N LYS A 482 -16.05 -27.07 4.68
CA LYS A 482 -16.18 -25.64 4.35
C LYS A 482 -16.10 -25.31 2.84
N PHE A 483 -16.31 -26.29 1.97
CA PHE A 483 -16.44 -26.10 0.52
C PHE A 483 -17.89 -26.26 0.07
N GLY A 484 -18.67 -25.19 0.16
CA GLY A 484 -20.02 -25.17 -0.43
C GLY A 484 -20.00 -24.79 -1.91
N GLN A 485 -21.10 -25.07 -2.64
CA GLN A 485 -21.25 -24.83 -4.08
C GLN A 485 -20.75 -23.45 -4.51
N LYS A 486 -21.22 -22.36 -3.84
CA LYS A 486 -20.83 -20.99 -4.16
C LYS A 486 -19.32 -20.73 -4.08
N LYS A 487 -18.62 -21.39 -3.13
CA LYS A 487 -17.16 -21.26 -2.99
C LYS A 487 -16.44 -21.95 -4.14
N VAL A 488 -16.91 -23.15 -4.53
CA VAL A 488 -16.37 -23.89 -5.67
C VAL A 488 -16.60 -23.11 -6.96
N ASP A 489 -17.80 -22.62 -7.22
CA ASP A 489 -18.13 -21.83 -8.42
C ASP A 489 -17.27 -20.58 -8.53
N ASN A 490 -17.08 -19.83 -7.44
CA ASN A 490 -16.24 -18.65 -7.42
C ASN A 490 -14.75 -18.99 -7.68
N LEU A 491 -14.25 -20.07 -7.11
CA LEU A 491 -12.88 -20.52 -7.33
C LEU A 491 -12.67 -20.89 -8.81
N LEU A 492 -13.55 -21.71 -9.38
CA LEU A 492 -13.47 -22.12 -10.79
C LEU A 492 -13.60 -20.93 -11.75
N ALA A 493 -14.50 -19.98 -11.48
CA ALA A 493 -14.62 -18.75 -12.26
C ALA A 493 -13.33 -17.89 -12.19
N SER A 494 -12.68 -17.84 -11.01
CA SER A 494 -11.41 -17.14 -10.84
C SER A 494 -10.27 -17.82 -11.59
N ILE A 495 -10.22 -19.16 -11.59
CA ILE A 495 -9.26 -19.95 -12.36
C ILE A 495 -9.44 -19.70 -13.86
N GLU A 496 -10.65 -19.76 -14.37
CA GLU A 496 -10.91 -19.53 -15.80
C GLU A 496 -10.53 -18.10 -16.23
N LYS A 497 -10.86 -17.10 -15.40
CA LYS A 497 -10.46 -15.71 -15.62
C LYS A 497 -8.93 -15.54 -15.67
N SER A 498 -8.19 -16.29 -14.86
CA SER A 498 -6.73 -16.18 -14.77
C SER A 498 -6.02 -16.55 -16.08
N LYS A 499 -6.61 -17.38 -16.93
CA LYS A 499 -6.04 -17.78 -18.22
C LYS A 499 -5.79 -16.61 -19.17
N GLN A 500 -6.50 -15.51 -19.00
CA GLN A 500 -6.38 -14.30 -19.82
C GLN A 500 -5.34 -13.29 -19.28
N ASN A 501 -4.60 -13.65 -18.25
CA ASN A 501 -3.56 -12.77 -17.72
C ASN A 501 -2.41 -12.60 -18.72
N SER A 502 -1.79 -11.43 -18.74
CA SER A 502 -0.64 -11.10 -19.59
C SER A 502 0.64 -11.81 -19.12
N LEU A 503 1.59 -12.00 -20.03
CA LEU A 503 2.82 -12.79 -19.89
C LEU A 503 3.61 -12.46 -18.62
N GLU A 504 3.76 -11.20 -18.21
CA GLU A 504 4.52 -10.82 -17.02
C GLU A 504 3.98 -11.48 -15.75
N ARG A 505 2.68 -11.71 -15.68
CA ARG A 505 2.04 -12.36 -14.54
C ARG A 505 2.33 -13.86 -14.51
N VAL A 506 2.37 -14.48 -15.68
CA VAL A 506 2.78 -15.90 -15.81
C VAL A 506 4.24 -16.07 -15.43
N LEU A 507 5.14 -15.25 -15.99
CA LEU A 507 6.58 -15.28 -15.67
C LEU A 507 6.85 -15.13 -14.18
N PHE A 508 6.19 -14.16 -13.55
CA PHE A 508 6.28 -14.00 -12.10
C PHE A 508 5.73 -15.22 -11.36
N GLY A 509 4.59 -15.75 -11.81
CA GLY A 509 3.92 -16.92 -11.21
C GLY A 509 4.73 -18.21 -11.28
N LEU A 510 5.46 -18.44 -12.38
CA LEU A 510 6.36 -19.61 -12.53
C LEU A 510 7.48 -19.63 -11.48
N GLY A 511 7.73 -18.50 -10.84
CA GLY A 511 8.61 -18.44 -9.68
C GLY A 511 10.08 -18.66 -9.98
N ILE A 512 10.52 -18.33 -11.19
CA ILE A 512 11.93 -18.39 -11.61
C ILE A 512 12.79 -17.60 -10.65
N ARG A 513 13.92 -18.17 -10.25
CA ARG A 513 14.84 -17.53 -9.29
C ARG A 513 15.31 -16.18 -9.83
N HIS A 514 15.37 -15.17 -8.98
CA HIS A 514 15.72 -13.77 -9.31
C HIS A 514 14.71 -13.01 -10.17
N ILE A 515 13.62 -13.61 -10.60
CA ILE A 515 12.55 -12.95 -11.37
C ILE A 515 11.46 -12.46 -10.43
N GLY A 516 11.49 -11.16 -10.13
CA GLY A 516 10.40 -10.46 -9.44
C GLY A 516 9.42 -9.83 -10.43
N ASN A 517 8.31 -9.24 -9.94
CA ASN A 517 7.31 -8.56 -10.77
C ASN A 517 7.90 -7.53 -11.74
N LYS A 518 8.88 -6.72 -11.30
CA LYS A 518 9.52 -5.70 -12.13
C LYS A 518 10.31 -6.33 -13.28
N THR A 519 11.12 -7.35 -12.99
CA THR A 519 11.93 -8.05 -13.99
C THR A 519 11.04 -8.81 -14.97
N ALA A 520 9.98 -9.49 -14.48
CA ALA A 520 9.00 -10.16 -15.32
C ALA A 520 8.33 -9.18 -16.31
N LEU A 521 7.99 -7.97 -15.87
CA LEU A 521 7.40 -6.93 -16.72
C LEU A 521 8.41 -6.43 -17.78
N ILE A 522 9.67 -6.22 -17.42
CA ILE A 522 10.73 -5.81 -18.35
C ILE A 522 10.89 -6.86 -19.44
N LEU A 523 11.03 -8.13 -19.05
CA LEU A 523 11.17 -9.26 -19.98
C LEU A 523 9.94 -9.42 -20.89
N ALA A 524 8.74 -9.33 -20.34
CA ALA A 524 7.51 -9.44 -21.12
C ALA A 524 7.35 -8.31 -22.14
N LYS A 525 7.75 -7.10 -21.79
CA LYS A 525 7.75 -5.94 -22.70
C LYS A 525 8.72 -6.11 -23.86
N GLU A 526 9.92 -6.59 -23.58
CA GLU A 526 10.99 -6.76 -24.56
C GLU A 526 10.69 -7.92 -25.53
N PHE A 527 10.39 -9.10 -24.99
CA PHE A 527 10.29 -10.32 -25.78
C PHE A 527 8.88 -10.64 -26.28
N ARG A 528 7.85 -10.00 -25.73
CA ARG A 528 6.44 -10.06 -26.13
C ARG A 528 5.72 -11.39 -25.91
N ASN A 529 6.38 -12.53 -26.08
CA ASN A 529 5.81 -13.86 -25.84
C ASN A 529 6.81 -14.83 -25.21
N LEU A 530 6.30 -15.91 -24.62
CA LEU A 530 7.12 -16.90 -23.92
C LEU A 530 8.01 -17.70 -24.87
N ASP A 531 7.56 -18.00 -26.08
CA ASP A 531 8.34 -18.81 -27.04
C ASP A 531 9.62 -18.08 -27.46
N THR A 532 9.55 -16.77 -27.63
CA THR A 532 10.72 -15.90 -27.86
C THR A 532 11.67 -15.95 -26.67
N LEU A 533 11.14 -15.86 -25.44
CA LEU A 533 11.96 -15.96 -24.22
C LEU A 533 12.69 -17.30 -24.12
N MET A 534 12.00 -18.41 -24.39
CA MET A 534 12.60 -19.76 -24.32
C MET A 534 13.73 -19.98 -25.34
N GLN A 535 13.75 -19.23 -26.44
CA GLN A 535 14.77 -19.32 -27.50
C GLN A 535 15.92 -18.31 -27.33
N THR A 536 15.84 -17.43 -26.33
CA THR A 536 16.78 -16.34 -26.12
C THR A 536 18.01 -16.81 -25.34
N SER A 537 19.20 -16.42 -25.78
CA SER A 537 20.46 -16.75 -25.09
C SER A 537 20.71 -15.88 -23.86
N SER A 538 21.63 -16.35 -22.98
CA SER A 538 22.02 -15.61 -21.77
C SER A 538 22.60 -14.24 -22.10
N GLU A 539 23.41 -14.15 -23.18
CA GLU A 539 24.02 -12.90 -23.63
C GLU A 539 22.95 -11.88 -24.08
N ALA A 540 21.92 -12.37 -24.80
CA ALA A 540 20.81 -11.52 -25.26
C ALA A 540 19.96 -11.03 -24.08
N PHE A 541 19.71 -11.85 -23.06
CA PHE A 541 19.04 -11.42 -21.83
C PHE A 541 19.86 -10.36 -21.09
N ALA A 542 21.18 -10.52 -21.00
CA ALA A 542 22.05 -9.60 -20.30
C ALA A 542 22.15 -8.21 -20.96
N LEU A 543 21.78 -8.07 -22.23
CA LEU A 543 21.70 -6.78 -22.93
C LEU A 543 20.44 -5.96 -22.56
N VAL A 544 19.45 -6.60 -21.95
CA VAL A 544 18.20 -5.92 -21.55
C VAL A 544 18.44 -5.06 -20.31
N GLU A 545 18.12 -3.77 -20.39
CA GLU A 545 18.29 -2.85 -19.27
C GLU A 545 17.53 -3.33 -18.03
N GLY A 546 18.23 -3.54 -16.93
CA GLY A 546 17.69 -4.04 -15.66
C GLY A 546 17.70 -5.56 -15.52
N VAL A 547 18.29 -6.29 -16.46
CA VAL A 547 18.57 -7.73 -16.40
C VAL A 547 20.09 -7.94 -16.33
N GLY A 548 20.58 -8.42 -15.18
CA GLY A 548 21.99 -8.73 -14.99
C GLY A 548 22.32 -10.18 -15.38
N GLU A 549 23.62 -10.51 -15.47
CA GLU A 549 24.14 -11.85 -15.84
C GLU A 549 23.52 -12.98 -14.99
N VAL A 550 23.44 -12.81 -13.67
CA VAL A 550 22.85 -13.80 -12.74
C VAL A 550 21.36 -14.09 -13.07
N VAL A 551 20.62 -13.07 -13.48
CA VAL A 551 19.21 -13.20 -13.86
C VAL A 551 19.09 -13.91 -15.22
N ALA A 552 19.97 -13.55 -16.16
CA ALA A 552 20.04 -14.15 -17.49
C ALA A 552 20.37 -15.65 -17.42
N GLU A 553 21.36 -16.04 -16.62
CA GLU A 553 21.71 -17.46 -16.37
C GLU A 553 20.53 -18.20 -15.74
N SER A 554 19.91 -17.64 -14.70
CA SER A 554 18.74 -18.26 -14.05
C SER A 554 17.58 -18.51 -14.99
N LEU A 555 17.34 -17.63 -15.98
CA LEU A 555 16.30 -17.81 -17.00
C LEU A 555 16.65 -18.99 -17.92
N VAL A 556 17.87 -19.01 -18.46
CA VAL A 556 18.32 -20.06 -19.39
C VAL A 556 18.29 -21.43 -18.71
N ASP A 557 18.83 -21.52 -17.50
CA ASP A 557 18.85 -22.77 -16.73
C ASP A 557 17.41 -23.27 -16.48
N TRP A 558 16.51 -22.36 -16.09
CA TRP A 558 15.13 -22.71 -15.80
C TRP A 558 14.37 -23.17 -17.05
N PHE A 559 14.55 -22.52 -18.21
CA PHE A 559 13.89 -22.90 -19.46
C PHE A 559 14.47 -24.18 -20.07
N ASN A 560 15.76 -24.50 -19.81
CA ASN A 560 16.39 -25.72 -20.28
C ASN A 560 16.02 -26.96 -19.46
N GLU A 561 15.43 -26.79 -18.28
CA GLU A 561 15.00 -27.90 -17.43
C GLU A 561 13.76 -28.57 -18.03
N THR A 562 13.87 -29.88 -18.37
CA THR A 562 12.81 -30.67 -19.04
C THR A 562 11.47 -30.61 -18.29
N ARG A 563 11.51 -30.67 -16.96
CA ARG A 563 10.30 -30.61 -16.13
C ARG A 563 9.57 -29.28 -16.32
N ASN A 564 10.30 -28.15 -16.35
CA ASN A 564 9.73 -26.82 -16.54
C ASN A 564 9.11 -26.65 -17.94
N GLN A 565 9.76 -27.25 -18.95
CA GLN A 565 9.20 -27.30 -20.31
C GLN A 565 7.86 -28.09 -20.35
N HIS A 566 7.77 -29.20 -19.63
CA HIS A 566 6.51 -29.94 -19.50
C HIS A 566 5.43 -29.12 -18.79
N VAL A 567 5.78 -28.38 -17.72
CA VAL A 567 4.83 -27.50 -17.05
C VAL A 567 4.32 -26.40 -17.99
N ILE A 568 5.21 -25.76 -18.75
CA ILE A 568 4.81 -24.75 -19.75
C ILE A 568 3.87 -25.35 -20.78
N GLN A 569 4.21 -26.52 -21.32
CA GLN A 569 3.41 -27.19 -22.34
C GLN A 569 2.02 -27.52 -21.80
N ALA A 570 1.93 -28.10 -20.61
CA ALA A 570 0.65 -28.42 -19.99
C ALA A 570 -0.20 -27.17 -19.71
N LEU A 571 0.41 -26.07 -19.26
CA LEU A 571 -0.29 -24.80 -19.07
C LEU A 571 -0.81 -24.22 -20.40
N LYS A 572 -0.05 -24.39 -21.52
CA LYS A 572 -0.53 -24.02 -22.87
C LYS A 572 -1.74 -24.85 -23.29
N GLU A 573 -1.72 -26.13 -23.02
CA GLU A 573 -2.83 -27.06 -23.33
C GLU A 573 -4.10 -26.73 -22.54
N HIS A 574 -3.95 -26.20 -21.33
CA HIS A 574 -5.06 -25.65 -20.53
C HIS A 574 -5.55 -24.28 -20.99
N GLY A 575 -4.92 -23.65 -21.99
CA GLY A 575 -5.34 -22.42 -22.63
C GLY A 575 -4.91 -21.16 -21.90
N LEU A 576 -3.79 -21.18 -21.15
CA LEU A 576 -3.21 -19.98 -20.59
C LEU A 576 -2.65 -19.09 -21.70
N ASN A 577 -2.79 -17.79 -21.52
CA ASN A 577 -2.15 -16.81 -22.39
C ASN A 577 -0.67 -16.66 -22.04
N PHE A 578 0.19 -16.65 -23.05
CA PHE A 578 1.64 -16.46 -22.93
C PHE A 578 2.15 -15.26 -23.74
N ASP A 579 1.24 -14.40 -24.17
CA ASP A 579 1.55 -13.13 -24.84
C ASP A 579 1.48 -11.98 -23.86
N TYR A 580 2.31 -10.95 -24.11
CA TYR A 580 2.25 -9.70 -23.38
C TYR A 580 1.18 -8.79 -23.97
N PHE A 581 0.28 -8.31 -23.15
CA PHE A 581 -0.71 -7.31 -23.51
C PHE A 581 -0.32 -5.93 -22.95
N ASP A 582 -0.02 -5.00 -23.86
CA ASP A 582 0.16 -3.61 -23.47
C ASP A 582 -1.22 -2.95 -23.34
N ASN A 583 -1.77 -2.99 -22.12
CA ASN A 583 -3.03 -2.30 -21.79
C ASN A 583 -2.83 -0.80 -21.52
N SER A 584 -1.60 -0.26 -21.73
CA SER A 584 -1.36 1.17 -21.65
C SER A 584 -2.08 1.84 -22.82
N PRO A 585 -2.81 2.94 -22.60
CA PRO A 585 -3.33 3.70 -23.74
C PRO A 585 -2.14 4.08 -24.63
N VAL A 586 -2.28 3.80 -25.94
CA VAL A 586 -1.25 4.18 -26.93
C VAL A 586 -1.16 5.70 -26.95
N ILE A 587 -0.20 6.24 -26.22
CA ILE A 587 0.07 7.67 -26.21
C ILE A 587 0.95 7.95 -27.44
N PRO A 588 0.49 8.78 -28.40
CA PRO A 588 1.28 9.12 -29.56
C PRO A 588 2.63 9.73 -29.16
N GLN A 589 3.72 9.25 -29.74
CA GLN A 589 5.09 9.66 -29.43
C GLN A 589 5.45 11.00 -30.12
N THR A 590 4.61 12.01 -29.93
CA THR A 590 4.65 13.31 -30.66
C THR A 590 5.82 14.19 -30.26
N LEU A 591 6.48 13.93 -29.15
CA LEU A 591 7.56 14.75 -28.60
C LEU A 591 8.94 14.06 -28.68
N THR A 592 9.05 12.97 -29.45
CA THR A 592 10.31 12.23 -29.62
C THR A 592 11.45 13.13 -30.13
N GLY A 593 12.62 13.04 -29.50
CA GLY A 593 13.80 13.84 -29.85
C GLY A 593 13.80 15.27 -29.31
N GLN A 594 12.74 15.73 -28.68
CA GLN A 594 12.62 17.07 -28.11
C GLN A 594 13.09 17.09 -26.63
N THR A 595 13.79 18.14 -26.26
CA THR A 595 14.19 18.40 -24.86
C THR A 595 13.42 19.60 -24.31
N TRP A 596 12.74 19.40 -23.20
CA TRP A 596 11.86 20.35 -22.56
C TRP A 596 12.42 20.84 -21.23
N VAL A 597 12.22 22.11 -20.94
CA VAL A 597 12.46 22.69 -19.61
C VAL A 597 11.16 23.31 -19.12
N ILE A 598 10.87 23.18 -17.83
CA ILE A 598 9.65 23.67 -17.19
C ILE A 598 10.04 24.70 -16.14
N THR A 599 9.32 25.85 -16.09
CA THR A 599 9.58 26.93 -15.12
C THR A 599 8.31 27.72 -14.82
N GLY A 600 8.29 28.38 -13.65
CA GLY A 600 7.15 29.17 -13.21
C GLY A 600 6.01 28.33 -12.62
N THR A 601 4.97 29.01 -12.15
CA THR A 601 3.77 28.39 -11.56
C THR A 601 2.81 28.00 -12.68
N LEU A 602 2.51 26.73 -12.80
CA LEU A 602 1.56 26.12 -13.74
C LEU A 602 0.32 25.64 -13.00
N SER A 603 -0.74 25.27 -13.73
CA SER A 603 -1.98 24.75 -13.13
C SER A 603 -1.79 23.42 -12.39
N HIS A 604 -0.75 22.66 -12.77
CA HIS A 604 -0.37 21.39 -12.14
C HIS A 604 1.10 21.40 -11.75
N PRO A 605 1.53 20.55 -10.80
CA PRO A 605 2.93 20.42 -10.43
C PRO A 605 3.81 20.09 -11.63
N ARG A 606 5.06 20.55 -11.60
CA ARG A 606 6.04 20.31 -12.67
C ARG A 606 6.12 18.84 -13.10
N GLN A 607 6.06 17.91 -12.15
CA GLN A 607 6.11 16.46 -12.41
C GLN A 607 4.97 15.96 -13.30
N TYR A 608 3.79 16.60 -13.25
CA TYR A 608 2.67 16.27 -14.13
C TYR A 608 3.02 16.52 -15.60
N PHE A 609 3.60 17.67 -15.89
CA PHE A 609 4.02 18.01 -17.26
C PHE A 609 5.25 17.19 -17.69
N GLU A 610 6.18 16.90 -16.77
CA GLU A 610 7.30 15.99 -17.03
C GLU A 610 6.82 14.60 -17.44
N ALA A 611 5.84 14.04 -16.73
CA ALA A 611 5.25 12.75 -17.05
C ALA A 611 4.55 12.74 -18.42
N ILE A 612 3.83 13.81 -18.77
CA ILE A 612 3.16 13.95 -20.07
C ILE A 612 4.18 14.02 -21.21
N ILE A 613 5.25 14.79 -21.03
CA ILE A 613 6.32 14.93 -22.00
C ILE A 613 7.04 13.59 -22.22
N GLN A 614 7.42 12.91 -21.14
CA GLN A 614 8.08 11.61 -21.18
C GLN A 614 7.19 10.52 -21.77
N ALA A 615 5.92 10.49 -21.42
CA ALA A 615 4.95 9.55 -22.00
C ALA A 615 4.80 9.70 -23.52
N ARG A 616 5.11 10.88 -24.07
CA ARG A 616 5.10 11.19 -25.52
C ARG A 616 6.49 11.16 -26.18
N GLY A 617 7.49 10.57 -25.50
CA GLY A 617 8.86 10.37 -26.01
C GLY A 617 9.78 11.60 -25.89
N GLY A 618 9.34 12.69 -25.25
CA GLY A 618 10.17 13.86 -24.97
C GLY A 618 11.10 13.65 -23.77
N LYS A 619 12.18 14.43 -23.70
CA LYS A 619 13.11 14.45 -22.56
C LYS A 619 12.92 15.74 -21.78
N THR A 620 13.03 15.67 -20.46
CA THR A 620 12.97 16.86 -19.58
C THR A 620 14.36 17.17 -18.99
N SER A 621 14.65 18.45 -18.82
CA SER A 621 15.91 18.94 -18.25
C SER A 621 15.62 19.98 -17.16
N SER A 622 16.51 20.06 -16.17
CA SER A 622 16.44 21.04 -15.08
C SER A 622 16.94 22.43 -15.47
N SER A 623 17.73 22.54 -16.57
CA SER A 623 18.35 23.80 -17.02
C SER A 623 18.16 24.05 -18.51
N VAL A 624 18.02 25.35 -18.88
CA VAL A 624 17.93 25.78 -20.29
C VAL A 624 19.33 25.81 -20.91
N SER A 625 19.46 25.24 -22.10
CA SER A 625 20.68 25.23 -22.92
C SER A 625 20.33 25.37 -24.41
N ALA A 626 21.34 25.52 -25.27
CA ALA A 626 21.15 25.56 -26.74
C ALA A 626 20.54 24.24 -27.30
N LYS A 627 20.51 23.15 -26.53
CA LYS A 627 19.87 21.86 -26.88
C LYS A 627 18.41 21.77 -26.43
N THR A 628 17.90 22.80 -25.73
CA THR A 628 16.51 22.84 -25.29
C THR A 628 15.59 23.16 -26.43
N SER A 629 14.61 22.31 -26.75
CA SER A 629 13.65 22.50 -27.82
C SER A 629 12.55 23.47 -27.42
N TYR A 630 12.04 23.34 -26.20
CA TYR A 630 10.94 24.14 -25.68
C TYR A 630 11.11 24.47 -24.21
N LEU A 631 10.68 25.66 -23.81
CA LEU A 631 10.46 26.04 -22.43
C LEU A 631 8.96 26.13 -22.18
N LEU A 632 8.43 25.30 -21.31
CA LEU A 632 7.07 25.45 -20.77
C LEU A 632 7.13 26.43 -19.60
N ALA A 633 6.50 27.60 -19.78
CA ALA A 633 6.54 28.69 -18.82
C ALA A 633 5.16 28.97 -18.23
N GLY A 634 5.06 28.86 -16.90
CA GLY A 634 3.92 29.31 -16.12
C GLY A 634 4.07 30.77 -15.64
N GLU A 635 3.18 31.19 -14.75
CA GLU A 635 3.26 32.50 -14.12
C GLU A 635 4.53 32.64 -13.28
N MET A 636 5.07 33.86 -13.19
CA MET A 636 6.28 34.20 -12.42
C MET A 636 7.53 33.38 -12.83
N ALA A 637 7.65 33.05 -14.11
CA ALA A 637 8.83 32.38 -14.64
C ALA A 637 10.08 33.27 -14.46
N GLY A 638 11.07 32.75 -13.72
CA GLY A 638 12.27 33.49 -13.31
C GLY A 638 13.44 33.38 -14.30
N SER A 639 14.68 33.21 -13.79
CA SER A 639 15.93 33.21 -14.56
C SER A 639 15.98 32.28 -15.78
N LYS A 640 15.24 31.17 -15.74
CA LYS A 640 15.15 30.24 -16.89
C LYS A 640 14.42 30.82 -18.08
N PHE A 641 13.42 31.68 -17.84
CA PHE A 641 12.69 32.40 -18.90
C PHE A 641 13.60 33.35 -19.66
N ASN A 642 14.35 34.20 -18.92
CA ASN A 642 15.29 35.12 -19.51
C ASN A 642 16.37 34.39 -20.32
N LYS A 643 16.92 33.31 -19.77
CA LYS A 643 17.91 32.47 -20.45
C LYS A 643 17.37 31.80 -21.71
N ALA A 644 16.09 31.39 -21.71
CA ALA A 644 15.46 30.84 -22.90
C ALA A 644 15.30 31.89 -24.01
N GLN A 645 14.95 33.14 -23.65
CA GLN A 645 14.90 34.27 -24.62
C GLN A 645 16.28 34.58 -25.19
N GLU A 646 17.31 34.62 -24.35
CA GLU A 646 18.70 34.85 -24.80
C GLU A 646 19.19 33.80 -25.80
N LEU A 647 18.81 32.53 -25.57
CA LEU A 647 19.21 31.39 -26.39
C LEU A 647 18.28 31.12 -27.57
N GLY A 648 17.20 31.90 -27.76
CA GLY A 648 16.22 31.72 -28.82
C GLY A 648 15.40 30.44 -28.70
N VAL A 649 15.28 29.88 -27.48
CA VAL A 649 14.47 28.69 -27.20
C VAL A 649 12.99 29.07 -27.28
N LYS A 650 12.18 28.26 -27.96
CA LYS A 650 10.74 28.51 -28.07
C LYS A 650 10.07 28.35 -26.73
N ILE A 651 9.39 29.41 -26.29
CA ILE A 651 8.66 29.44 -25.02
C ILE A 651 7.19 29.20 -25.32
N LEU A 652 6.57 28.27 -24.58
CA LEU A 652 5.16 27.95 -24.64
C LEU A 652 4.49 28.23 -23.32
N THR A 653 3.28 28.74 -23.36
CA THR A 653 2.35 28.78 -22.26
C THR A 653 1.75 27.38 -22.02
N GLU A 654 1.11 27.18 -20.88
CA GLU A 654 0.42 25.92 -20.59
C GLU A 654 -0.71 25.63 -21.59
N ALA A 655 -1.44 26.64 -22.03
CA ALA A 655 -2.49 26.50 -23.04
C ALA A 655 -1.94 26.01 -24.38
N GLU A 656 -0.82 26.60 -24.84
CA GLU A 656 -0.15 26.20 -26.09
C GLU A 656 0.46 24.79 -25.97
N PHE A 657 0.98 24.43 -24.79
CA PHE A 657 1.46 23.08 -24.54
C PHE A 657 0.31 22.07 -24.63
N ASN A 658 -0.83 22.35 -23.98
CA ASN A 658 -2.00 21.48 -24.01
C ASN A 658 -2.58 21.32 -25.42
N GLU A 659 -2.48 22.34 -26.26
CA GLU A 659 -2.83 22.24 -27.69
C GLU A 659 -1.85 21.34 -28.47
N LEU A 660 -0.55 21.44 -28.17
CA LEU A 660 0.49 20.68 -28.85
C LEU A 660 0.41 19.17 -28.58
N ILE A 661 -0.11 18.79 -27.42
CA ILE A 661 -0.20 17.40 -26.98
C ILE A 661 -1.57 16.73 -27.21
N LYS A 662 -2.55 17.47 -27.70
CA LYS A 662 -3.83 16.89 -28.19
C LYS A 662 -3.61 16.03 -29.43
#